data_4da5b82ea51118c29bdcbd76a19e7660
#
_entry.id   4da5b82ea51118c29bdcbd76a19e7660
#
_cell.length_a   1.000
_cell.length_b   1.000
_cell.length_c   1.000
_cell.angle_alpha   90.00
_cell.angle_beta   90.00
_cell.angle_gamma   90.00
#
_symmetry.space_group_name_H-M   'P 1'
#
loop_
_entity.id
_entity.type
_entity.pdbx_description
1 polymer ?
#
loop_
_entity_poly.entity_id
_entity_poly.type
_entity_poly.pdbx_seq_one_letter_code
_entity_poly.pdbx_strand_id
1 'polypeptide(L)'
;KIQFEANVTVDPNVTYLFANLGQLSEFIDLQNFDTSNVTSMAYWFYYTKGLTNPDLSVLNTSNVTNMSYMFYGSGVTSLDLSGWSVDKVVYFSYMFYGTDNLEYLNLSDWGNNRTATSVRMAFMFSDTTKLTTLIMKNFQTTNVTNMSGMFSNTGLTSLNLSDWDVRQVVTFEAMFSSEKNLSTLNLSNWGVNRTATSVSMRGMFQGSSNNDLTKLNLTNFQTTNVTNMSDMFYQNETTETIDLSSWNVDQVTTFQYMFAYSNIKSLDLSNWGINRTANGVDMSYMFYSKVALISLNLTNFKTTNVTNMSNMFAYSNIEELDFSGWNVTKVTTFLRMFYSAKIQSLNLSDWHVGAETSSVIMAYMFYSTPALTSLDLTNSTITNVTTMFYMFTYTGLTSLNLSNCDVSKVTTFQYMFYKASNLLTLNLSGWGNSRSANNVDMSYMFADATALSSLTLTGFNTSNVTNMSYMFSNTKLASLDLSNWDVTKVTNFTYMFSNSKLMTLDLTGWSTTSGNAFNIMFNATNSLWKIALGKNIKFANNPNFTSAPAVGTTITDNGQKYKTTAASWQEVGTGTDHCPTGNMVTTTQMYADRSEPVTYVWAQTPTIDAASNIVFGTLNASVFGGGKLPIATNMSTGKLDLINLEATITYDITVSQTSDWEANGTTDKITRHDLKLMYGDDELSDHATTFWQGQSENSQKSVSLNHNPDKSFRLSLNPATIIKSSLLDKQMQSTLTWSFNDTPS
;
A
#
# COMPACT_ATOMS: atom_id res chain seq x y z
N LYS A 1 40.52 50.20 24.59
CA LYS A 1 40.52 51.41 23.76
C LYS A 1 41.74 51.41 22.84
N ILE A 2 41.59 52.00 21.65
CA ILE A 2 42.68 52.32 20.70
C ILE A 2 42.67 53.83 20.49
N GLN A 3 43.82 54.45 20.59
CA GLN A 3 44.00 55.88 20.36
C GLN A 3 44.87 56.14 19.12
N PHE A 4 44.45 57.09 18.28
CA PHE A 4 45.17 57.50 17.08
C PHE A 4 45.84 58.89 17.35
N GLU A 5 47.15 58.91 17.48
CA GLU A 5 47.85 60.16 17.96
C GLU A 5 47.97 61.21 16.84
N ALA A 6 48.34 60.92 15.63
CA ALA A 6 48.31 61.86 14.50
C ALA A 6 48.59 61.16 13.19
N ASN A 7 47.86 61.52 12.14
CA ASN A 7 48.07 61.14 10.75
C ASN A 7 48.42 59.64 10.54
N VAL A 8 47.66 58.72 11.15
CA VAL A 8 47.86 57.28 10.97
C VAL A 8 47.29 56.87 9.63
N THR A 9 48.13 56.33 8.75
CA THR A 9 47.73 55.77 7.47
C THR A 9 47.87 54.24 7.53
N VAL A 10 47.15 53.52 6.66
CA VAL A 10 47.10 52.06 6.63
C VAL A 10 47.27 51.57 5.17
N ASP A 11 47.81 50.33 5.04
CA ASP A 11 47.92 49.69 3.75
C ASP A 11 46.55 49.60 3.04
N PRO A 12 46.44 49.95 1.76
CA PRO A 12 45.19 49.95 1.05
C PRO A 12 44.41 48.61 1.10
N ASN A 13 45.11 47.48 1.20
CA ASN A 13 44.48 46.15 1.20
C ASN A 13 44.46 45.46 2.57
N VAL A 14 44.64 46.20 3.66
CA VAL A 14 44.67 45.61 5.02
C VAL A 14 43.33 44.95 5.36
N THR A 15 43.39 43.69 5.73
CA THR A 15 42.27 42.93 6.24
C THR A 15 42.47 42.57 7.69
N TYR A 16 41.42 42.27 8.47
CA TYR A 16 41.51 41.90 9.91
C TYR A 16 42.13 42.96 10.83
N LEU A 17 42.12 44.24 10.48
CA LEU A 17 42.86 45.27 11.19
C LEU A 17 42.58 45.28 12.69
N PHE A 18 41.31 45.20 13.11
CA PHE A 18 40.90 45.18 14.52
C PHE A 18 40.23 43.85 14.91
N ALA A 19 40.37 42.82 14.06
CA ALA A 19 39.70 41.55 14.27
C ALA A 19 40.07 40.85 15.59
N ASN A 20 39.11 40.20 16.23
CA ASN A 20 39.28 39.45 17.48
C ASN A 20 39.72 40.30 18.70
N LEU A 21 39.66 41.61 18.61
CA LEU A 21 39.92 42.48 19.75
C LEU A 21 38.65 42.52 20.65
N GLY A 22 38.34 41.43 21.32
CA GLY A 22 37.11 41.24 22.09
C GLY A 22 36.94 42.22 23.27
N GLN A 23 38.02 42.85 23.73
CA GLN A 23 38.01 43.87 24.79
C GLN A 23 38.03 45.30 24.27
N LEU A 24 38.08 45.51 22.96
CA LEU A 24 38.03 46.83 22.36
C LEU A 24 36.66 47.45 22.58
N SER A 25 36.59 48.56 23.32
CA SER A 25 35.32 49.24 23.66
C SER A 25 35.14 50.60 22.96
N GLU A 26 36.22 51.27 22.55
CA GLU A 26 36.12 52.56 21.85
C GLU A 26 37.41 52.88 21.08
N PHE A 27 37.25 53.77 20.10
CA PHE A 27 38.33 54.45 19.42
C PHE A 27 38.42 55.91 19.94
N ILE A 28 39.64 56.40 20.23
CA ILE A 28 39.92 57.77 20.63
C ILE A 28 40.62 58.45 19.45
N ASP A 29 40.19 59.65 19.12
CA ASP A 29 40.73 60.45 18.00
C ASP A 29 40.73 59.74 16.65
N LEU A 30 39.68 58.97 16.36
CA LEU A 30 39.56 58.20 15.08
C LEU A 30 39.63 59.10 13.85
N GLN A 31 39.36 60.39 13.93
CA GLN A 31 39.54 61.39 12.87
C GLN A 31 41.00 61.53 12.39
N ASN A 32 41.99 61.09 13.21
CA ASN A 32 43.39 61.03 12.82
C ASN A 32 43.76 59.77 12.01
N PHE A 33 42.81 58.87 11.78
CA PHE A 33 43.01 57.62 11.01
C PHE A 33 42.55 57.83 9.55
N ASP A 34 43.51 58.06 8.67
CA ASP A 34 43.25 58.27 7.24
C ASP A 34 43.00 56.94 6.50
N THR A 35 41.76 56.73 6.07
CA THR A 35 41.33 55.57 5.31
C THR A 35 41.09 55.87 3.83
N SER A 36 41.47 57.07 3.35
CA SER A 36 41.21 57.54 1.96
C SER A 36 41.76 56.63 0.86
N ASN A 37 42.82 55.91 1.13
CA ASN A 37 43.46 54.98 0.20
C ASN A 37 43.02 53.51 0.37
N VAL A 38 42.15 53.20 1.37
CA VAL A 38 41.76 51.83 1.67
C VAL A 38 40.83 51.29 0.61
N THR A 39 41.20 50.13 0.08
CA THR A 39 40.42 49.39 -0.93
C THR A 39 39.72 48.19 -0.32
N SER A 40 40.15 47.67 0.84
CA SER A 40 39.53 46.56 1.55
C SER A 40 39.38 46.87 3.04
N MET A 41 38.17 46.78 3.55
CA MET A 41 37.84 46.82 5.01
C MET A 41 37.31 45.45 5.46
N ALA A 42 37.62 44.36 4.72
CA ALA A 42 37.15 43.03 5.06
C ALA A 42 37.67 42.57 6.44
N TYR A 43 36.79 42.05 7.29
CA TYR A 43 37.06 41.56 8.61
C TYR A 43 37.56 42.60 9.62
N TRP A 44 37.47 43.89 9.38
CA TRP A 44 38.08 44.89 10.28
C TRP A 44 37.57 44.78 11.69
N PHE A 45 36.27 44.63 11.95
CA PHE A 45 35.68 44.52 13.28
C PHE A 45 35.13 43.12 13.57
N TYR A 46 35.72 42.10 12.94
CA TYR A 46 35.37 40.70 13.09
C TYR A 46 35.57 40.25 14.55
N TYR A 47 34.51 39.74 15.20
CA TYR A 47 34.47 39.33 16.61
C TYR A 47 34.98 40.38 17.61
N THR A 48 34.80 41.66 17.38
CA THR A 48 35.06 42.74 18.34
C THR A 48 33.92 42.84 19.35
N LYS A 49 33.80 41.90 20.28
CA LYS A 49 32.64 41.75 21.19
C LYS A 49 32.45 42.94 22.15
N GLY A 50 33.51 43.68 22.51
CA GLY A 50 33.43 44.83 23.40
C GLY A 50 33.04 46.13 22.72
N LEU A 51 33.03 46.20 21.39
CA LEU A 51 32.71 47.42 20.64
C LEU A 51 31.20 47.53 20.46
N THR A 52 30.53 48.39 21.22
CA THR A 52 29.06 48.46 21.28
C THR A 52 28.47 49.56 20.39
N ASN A 53 28.93 50.81 20.54
CA ASN A 53 28.42 51.98 19.81
C ASN A 53 29.54 52.82 19.24
N PRO A 54 30.33 52.34 18.27
CA PRO A 54 31.43 53.12 17.71
C PRO A 54 30.88 54.22 16.78
N ASP A 55 31.43 55.43 16.90
CA ASP A 55 31.27 56.43 15.86
C ASP A 55 32.30 56.18 14.75
N LEU A 56 31.81 55.66 13.61
CA LEU A 56 32.63 55.33 12.44
C LEU A 56 32.39 56.30 11.30
N SER A 57 31.65 57.40 11.53
CA SER A 57 31.29 58.38 10.48
C SER A 57 32.49 59.04 9.80
N VAL A 58 33.62 59.11 10.51
CA VAL A 58 34.85 59.71 10.01
C VAL A 58 35.64 58.86 9.03
N LEU A 59 35.35 57.58 8.91
CA LEU A 59 36.05 56.68 8.01
C LEU A 59 35.70 56.98 6.54
N ASN A 60 36.72 57.24 5.73
CA ASN A 60 36.54 57.42 4.29
C ASN A 60 36.47 56.07 3.58
N THR A 61 35.30 55.76 3.01
CA THR A 61 35.03 54.48 2.33
C THR A 61 34.99 54.60 0.82
N SER A 62 35.28 55.78 0.22
CA SER A 62 35.08 56.10 -1.20
C SER A 62 35.88 55.22 -2.17
N ASN A 63 36.96 54.59 -1.73
CA ASN A 63 37.78 53.67 -2.52
C ASN A 63 37.62 52.19 -2.17
N VAL A 64 36.75 51.88 -1.17
CA VAL A 64 36.56 50.51 -0.70
C VAL A 64 35.77 49.70 -1.73
N THR A 65 36.28 48.51 -2.04
CA THR A 65 35.66 47.52 -2.94
C THR A 65 35.18 46.25 -2.19
N ASN A 66 35.74 46.03 -0.96
CA ASN A 66 35.42 44.85 -0.15
C ASN A 66 35.16 45.18 1.31
N MET A 67 33.92 44.94 1.77
CA MET A 67 33.46 45.07 3.15
C MET A 67 32.96 43.71 3.72
N SER A 68 33.34 42.59 3.10
CA SER A 68 32.88 41.29 3.55
C SER A 68 33.34 40.99 4.99
N TYR A 69 32.44 40.38 5.80
CA TYR A 69 32.70 40.01 7.20
C TYR A 69 33.09 41.16 8.12
N MET A 70 32.88 42.43 7.72
CA MET A 70 33.45 43.58 8.46
C MET A 70 33.03 43.63 9.92
N PHE A 71 31.74 43.40 10.24
CA PHE A 71 31.21 43.35 11.61
C PHE A 71 30.77 41.96 12.03
N TYR A 72 31.20 40.89 11.34
CA TYR A 72 30.78 39.52 11.64
C TYR A 72 31.02 39.20 13.13
N GLY A 73 29.93 38.82 13.82
CA GLY A 73 29.97 38.45 15.24
C GLY A 73 30.46 39.54 16.17
N SER A 74 30.47 40.81 15.76
CA SER A 74 30.88 41.94 16.64
C SER A 74 29.84 42.23 17.73
N GLY A 75 30.20 43.03 18.71
CA GLY A 75 29.33 43.43 19.84
C GLY A 75 28.48 44.67 19.58
N VAL A 76 28.48 45.21 18.35
CA VAL A 76 27.79 46.47 18.05
C VAL A 76 26.29 46.38 18.31
N THR A 77 25.73 47.42 18.96
CA THR A 77 24.30 47.54 19.27
C THR A 77 23.59 48.55 18.38
N SER A 78 24.29 49.57 17.93
CA SER A 78 23.75 50.61 17.08
C SER A 78 24.83 51.11 16.10
N LEU A 79 24.47 51.25 14.83
CA LEU A 79 25.35 51.81 13.81
C LEU A 79 24.58 52.79 12.89
N ASP A 80 25.11 53.96 12.67
CA ASP A 80 24.73 54.84 11.60
C ASP A 80 25.86 54.89 10.55
N LEU A 81 25.64 54.31 9.39
CA LEU A 81 26.59 54.22 8.30
C LEU A 81 26.09 54.96 7.05
N SER A 82 25.06 55.82 7.20
CA SER A 82 24.45 56.57 6.09
C SER A 82 25.45 57.50 5.35
N GLY A 83 26.49 57.94 6.04
CA GLY A 83 27.57 58.77 5.45
C GLY A 83 28.61 57.99 4.62
N TRP A 84 28.57 56.66 4.60
CA TRP A 84 29.55 55.86 3.87
C TRP A 84 29.30 55.83 2.36
N SER A 85 30.32 56.11 1.57
CA SER A 85 30.27 55.88 0.12
C SER A 85 30.57 54.40 -0.16
N VAL A 86 29.57 53.70 -0.73
CA VAL A 86 29.67 52.27 -1.05
C VAL A 86 29.54 52.00 -2.56
N ASP A 87 29.70 52.99 -3.38
CA ASP A 87 29.43 52.92 -4.81
C ASP A 87 30.38 52.01 -5.55
N LYS A 88 31.62 51.79 -5.03
CA LYS A 88 32.60 50.86 -5.59
C LYS A 88 32.58 49.48 -4.94
N VAL A 89 31.84 49.28 -3.86
CA VAL A 89 31.86 48.03 -3.10
C VAL A 89 31.17 46.90 -3.88
N VAL A 90 31.93 45.84 -4.11
CA VAL A 90 31.47 44.60 -4.76
C VAL A 90 31.06 43.55 -3.72
N TYR A 91 31.77 43.45 -2.58
CA TYR A 91 31.60 42.40 -1.61
C TYR A 91 31.08 42.95 -0.25
N PHE A 92 29.76 42.69 0.02
CA PHE A 92 29.13 42.92 1.33
C PHE A 92 28.79 41.60 2.05
N SER A 93 29.17 40.46 1.49
CA SER A 93 28.76 39.17 2.04
C SER A 93 29.16 39.03 3.51
N TYR A 94 28.22 38.58 4.37
CA TYR A 94 28.43 38.38 5.81
C TYR A 94 28.79 39.63 6.60
N MET A 95 28.54 40.83 6.08
CA MET A 95 29.03 42.08 6.70
C MET A 95 28.56 42.22 8.15
N PHE A 96 27.31 41.92 8.48
CA PHE A 96 26.74 42.01 9.82
C PHE A 96 26.31 40.65 10.37
N TYR A 97 26.77 39.54 9.78
CA TYR A 97 26.37 38.18 10.16
C TYR A 97 26.65 37.90 11.64
N GLY A 98 25.64 37.40 12.39
CA GLY A 98 25.81 36.99 13.77
C GLY A 98 26.15 38.15 14.71
N THR A 99 25.81 39.39 14.33
CA THR A 99 25.85 40.53 15.25
C THR A 99 24.64 40.50 16.19
N ASP A 100 24.66 39.56 17.14
CA ASP A 100 23.53 39.21 18.00
C ASP A 100 22.98 40.37 18.85
N ASN A 101 23.74 41.44 19.02
CA ASN A 101 23.37 42.60 19.83
C ASN A 101 22.93 43.82 19.01
N LEU A 102 22.99 43.76 17.67
CA LEU A 102 22.63 44.89 16.80
C LEU A 102 21.12 45.10 16.83
N GLU A 103 20.67 46.26 17.32
CA GLU A 103 19.25 46.64 17.42
C GLU A 103 18.85 47.71 16.37
N TYR A 104 19.79 48.58 16.04
CA TYR A 104 19.58 49.69 15.11
C TYR A 104 20.69 49.77 14.06
N LEU A 105 20.29 49.89 12.78
CA LEU A 105 21.22 50.05 11.66
C LEU A 105 20.63 51.01 10.62
N ASN A 106 21.40 52.07 10.29
CA ASN A 106 21.05 53.02 9.26
C ASN A 106 22.01 52.92 8.05
N LEU A 107 21.47 52.55 6.89
CA LEU A 107 22.17 52.41 5.61
C LEU A 107 21.55 53.31 4.54
N SER A 108 20.97 54.44 4.93
CA SER A 108 20.36 55.37 3.98
C SER A 108 21.35 55.82 2.92
N ASP A 109 20.85 55.99 1.70
CA ASP A 109 21.57 56.50 0.53
C ASP A 109 22.68 55.57 -0.01
N TRP A 110 22.81 54.36 0.47
CA TRP A 110 23.81 53.38 -0.01
C TRP A 110 23.60 53.02 -1.48
N GLY A 111 24.63 53.21 -2.32
CA GLY A 111 24.68 52.79 -3.70
C GLY A 111 23.94 53.69 -4.70
N ASN A 112 23.57 54.95 -4.31
CA ASN A 112 22.90 55.92 -5.18
C ASN A 112 23.69 56.22 -6.46
N ASN A 113 25.01 56.17 -6.46
CA ASN A 113 25.88 56.36 -7.58
C ASN A 113 26.72 55.10 -7.89
N ARG A 114 26.14 53.91 -7.68
CA ARG A 114 26.83 52.64 -7.82
C ARG A 114 27.52 52.44 -9.12
N THR A 115 28.82 52.25 -9.12
CA THR A 115 29.66 51.92 -10.28
C THR A 115 30.09 50.42 -10.27
N ALA A 116 30.04 49.81 -9.12
CA ALA A 116 30.37 48.38 -8.97
C ALA A 116 29.38 47.50 -9.79
N THR A 117 29.92 46.48 -10.39
CA THR A 117 29.17 45.42 -11.12
C THR A 117 29.28 44.09 -10.36
N SER A 118 28.30 43.20 -10.56
CA SER A 118 28.28 41.87 -9.92
C SER A 118 28.34 41.89 -8.39
N VAL A 119 27.61 42.82 -7.78
CA VAL A 119 27.62 43.05 -6.31
C VAL A 119 27.02 41.83 -5.56
N ARG A 120 27.66 41.47 -4.45
CA ARG A 120 27.27 40.34 -3.61
C ARG A 120 26.91 40.78 -2.18
N MET A 121 25.67 40.45 -1.79
CA MET A 121 25.10 40.79 -0.48
C MET A 121 24.67 39.53 0.30
N ALA A 122 25.28 38.36 -0.02
CA ALA A 122 24.91 37.10 0.61
C ALA A 122 25.12 37.16 2.14
N PHE A 123 24.10 36.74 2.91
CA PHE A 123 24.09 36.65 4.37
C PHE A 123 24.45 38.00 5.07
N MET A 124 24.18 39.12 4.41
CA MET A 124 24.63 40.44 4.90
C MET A 124 24.06 40.75 6.28
N PHE A 125 22.80 40.42 6.55
CA PHE A 125 22.12 40.64 7.84
C PHE A 125 21.72 39.35 8.55
N SER A 126 22.19 38.18 8.07
CA SER A 126 21.80 36.91 8.63
C SER A 126 22.22 36.80 10.11
N ASP A 127 21.36 36.14 10.90
CA ASP A 127 21.57 35.93 12.36
C ASP A 127 21.69 37.22 13.18
N THR A 128 21.08 38.31 12.72
CA THR A 128 20.94 39.55 13.51
C THR A 128 19.65 39.53 14.33
N THR A 129 19.56 38.64 15.30
CA THR A 129 18.29 38.28 15.97
C THR A 129 17.66 39.39 16.81
N LYS A 130 18.41 40.45 17.14
CA LYS A 130 17.91 41.63 17.85
C LYS A 130 17.69 42.85 16.96
N LEU A 131 17.99 42.77 15.65
CA LEU A 131 17.83 43.90 14.73
C LEU A 131 16.33 44.18 14.52
N THR A 132 15.84 45.22 15.18
CA THR A 132 14.44 45.67 15.08
C THR A 132 14.26 46.90 14.21
N THR A 133 15.30 47.70 14.02
CA THR A 133 15.26 48.92 13.23
C THR A 133 16.36 48.92 12.17
N LEU A 134 15.94 48.74 10.90
CA LEU A 134 16.80 48.82 9.74
C LEU A 134 16.28 49.93 8.81
N ILE A 135 17.08 51.00 8.67
CA ILE A 135 16.72 52.13 7.81
C ILE A 135 17.48 52.00 6.48
N MET A 136 16.73 51.88 5.40
CA MET A 136 17.24 51.71 4.03
C MET A 136 16.62 52.73 3.08
N LYS A 137 16.49 53.99 3.53
CA LYS A 137 15.98 55.06 2.66
C LYS A 137 16.92 55.28 1.46
N ASN A 138 16.36 55.26 0.23
CA ASN A 138 17.12 55.35 -1.02
C ASN A 138 18.21 54.26 -1.22
N PHE A 139 18.14 53.14 -0.51
CA PHE A 139 19.07 52.06 -0.67
C PHE A 139 18.91 51.41 -2.07
N GLN A 140 20.00 51.38 -2.84
CA GLN A 140 19.99 50.91 -4.22
C GLN A 140 20.58 49.49 -4.35
N THR A 141 19.86 48.64 -5.05
CA THR A 141 20.26 47.26 -5.35
C THR A 141 20.67 47.01 -6.80
N THR A 142 20.85 48.09 -7.56
CA THR A 142 21.35 48.01 -8.93
C THR A 142 22.63 47.18 -9.02
N ASN A 143 22.76 46.32 -10.02
CA ASN A 143 23.92 45.44 -10.22
C ASN A 143 24.16 44.39 -9.13
N VAL A 144 23.22 44.18 -8.19
CA VAL A 144 23.33 43.06 -7.24
C VAL A 144 23.00 41.77 -7.95
N THR A 145 23.87 40.78 -7.76
CA THR A 145 23.73 39.46 -8.39
C THR A 145 23.46 38.32 -7.38
N ASN A 146 23.81 38.52 -6.10
CA ASN A 146 23.63 37.49 -5.05
C ASN A 146 23.04 38.11 -3.78
N MET A 147 21.84 37.60 -3.40
CA MET A 147 21.12 37.96 -2.15
C MET A 147 20.84 36.73 -1.27
N SER A 148 21.62 35.64 -1.45
CA SER A 148 21.41 34.42 -0.65
C SER A 148 21.48 34.70 0.84
N GLY A 149 20.49 34.19 1.63
CA GLY A 149 20.46 34.29 3.09
C GLY A 149 20.46 35.72 3.65
N MET A 150 20.23 36.74 2.82
CA MET A 150 20.47 38.15 3.20
C MET A 150 19.74 38.58 4.46
N PHE A 151 18.51 38.11 4.67
CA PHE A 151 17.68 38.38 5.84
C PHE A 151 17.34 37.12 6.64
N SER A 152 18.13 36.06 6.58
CA SER A 152 17.84 34.83 7.28
C SER A 152 17.98 35.02 8.79
N ASN A 153 16.96 34.61 9.58
CA ASN A 153 16.96 34.63 11.06
C ASN A 153 17.24 36.04 11.66
N THR A 154 16.51 37.05 11.19
CA THR A 154 16.62 38.43 11.72
C THR A 154 15.63 38.72 12.84
N GLY A 155 15.77 39.85 13.53
CA GLY A 155 14.81 40.36 14.51
C GLY A 155 13.71 41.25 13.89
N LEU A 156 13.70 41.45 12.58
CA LEU A 156 12.81 42.37 11.91
C LEU A 156 11.37 41.89 11.92
N THR A 157 10.41 42.78 12.12
CA THR A 157 8.98 42.49 12.15
C THR A 157 8.28 42.85 10.84
N SER A 158 8.85 43.74 10.04
CA SER A 158 8.34 44.13 8.76
C SER A 158 9.46 44.56 7.79
N LEU A 159 9.29 44.22 6.50
CA LEU A 159 10.17 44.63 5.43
C LEU A 159 9.35 45.08 4.21
N ASN A 160 9.67 46.26 3.68
CA ASN A 160 9.20 46.68 2.40
C ASN A 160 10.37 46.79 1.41
N LEU A 161 10.42 45.90 0.43
CA LEU A 161 11.50 45.81 -0.53
C LEU A 161 10.98 46.00 -1.98
N SER A 162 9.76 46.57 -2.17
CA SER A 162 9.11 46.75 -3.46
C SER A 162 9.92 47.61 -4.43
N ASP A 163 10.75 48.52 -3.93
CA ASP A 163 11.55 49.45 -4.75
C ASP A 163 12.92 48.86 -5.14
N TRP A 164 13.24 47.64 -4.72
CA TRP A 164 14.54 47.05 -4.99
C TRP A 164 14.66 46.57 -6.44
N ASP A 165 15.76 46.95 -7.10
CA ASP A 165 16.12 46.43 -8.41
C ASP A 165 16.75 45.01 -8.27
N VAL A 166 15.96 44.01 -8.60
CA VAL A 166 16.39 42.59 -8.53
C VAL A 166 16.58 41.96 -9.91
N ARG A 167 16.62 42.76 -10.97
CA ARG A 167 16.64 42.27 -12.35
C ARG A 167 17.87 41.38 -12.65
N GLN A 168 19.03 41.66 -12.01
CA GLN A 168 20.27 40.95 -12.25
C GLN A 168 20.56 39.88 -11.19
N VAL A 169 19.72 39.73 -10.17
CA VAL A 169 19.95 38.76 -9.12
C VAL A 169 19.73 37.33 -9.64
N VAL A 170 20.79 36.52 -9.53
CA VAL A 170 20.76 35.09 -9.94
C VAL A 170 20.43 34.14 -8.80
N THR A 171 20.53 34.59 -7.51
CA THR A 171 20.19 33.73 -6.38
C THR A 171 19.59 34.52 -5.23
N PHE A 172 18.44 34.00 -4.75
CA PHE A 172 17.71 34.42 -3.55
C PHE A 172 17.65 33.26 -2.56
N GLU A 173 18.57 32.29 -2.66
CA GLU A 173 18.55 31.09 -1.81
C GLU A 173 18.47 31.45 -0.33
N ALA A 174 17.50 30.87 0.40
CA ALA A 174 17.29 31.07 1.82
C ALA A 174 17.18 32.53 2.28
N MET A 175 16.81 33.47 1.37
CA MET A 175 16.87 34.91 1.65
C MET A 175 16.07 35.35 2.88
N PHE A 176 14.93 34.75 3.14
CA PHE A 176 14.06 34.98 4.30
C PHE A 176 13.85 33.67 5.09
N SER A 177 14.86 32.82 5.12
CA SER A 177 14.75 31.54 5.84
C SER A 177 14.81 31.73 7.36
N SER A 178 14.14 30.84 8.10
CA SER A 178 14.16 30.81 9.57
C SER A 178 13.69 32.12 10.24
N GLU A 179 12.93 32.96 9.54
CA GLU A 179 12.35 34.18 10.08
C GLU A 179 11.32 33.86 11.17
N LYS A 180 11.53 34.36 12.38
CA LYS A 180 10.67 34.13 13.55
C LYS A 180 9.80 35.33 13.94
N ASN A 181 10.13 36.51 13.44
CA ASN A 181 9.48 37.77 13.83
C ASN A 181 8.84 38.51 12.67
N LEU A 182 9.14 38.13 11.40
CA LEU A 182 8.72 38.86 10.21
C LEU A 182 7.25 38.60 9.89
N SER A 183 6.37 39.53 10.25
CA SER A 183 4.92 39.42 10.01
C SER A 183 4.45 40.07 8.70
N THR A 184 5.21 41.03 8.20
CA THR A 184 4.86 41.76 6.97
C THR A 184 6.04 41.80 6.00
N LEU A 185 5.87 41.28 4.79
CA LEU A 185 6.89 41.31 3.74
C LEU A 185 6.27 41.77 2.43
N ASN A 186 6.78 42.85 1.87
CA ASN A 186 6.35 43.35 0.57
C ASN A 186 7.45 43.16 -0.48
N LEU A 187 7.20 42.28 -1.44
CA LEU A 187 8.04 41.97 -2.59
C LEU A 187 7.35 42.28 -3.89
N SER A 188 6.36 43.23 -3.90
CA SER A 188 5.64 43.58 -5.10
C SER A 188 6.59 44.08 -6.19
N ASN A 189 6.26 43.75 -7.45
CA ASN A 189 7.02 44.08 -8.67
C ASN A 189 8.39 43.41 -8.81
N TRP A 190 8.80 42.48 -7.91
CA TRP A 190 10.07 41.77 -8.05
C TRP A 190 10.10 40.92 -9.32
N GLY A 191 11.23 40.96 -10.02
CA GLY A 191 11.46 40.17 -11.24
C GLY A 191 10.87 40.77 -12.51
N VAL A 192 10.17 41.91 -12.43
CA VAL A 192 9.72 42.63 -13.64
C VAL A 192 10.95 43.06 -14.46
N ASN A 193 10.91 42.79 -15.78
CA ASN A 193 12.01 43.02 -16.71
C ASN A 193 13.33 42.31 -16.27
N ARG A 194 13.26 41.11 -15.67
CA ARG A 194 14.40 40.31 -15.28
C ARG A 194 15.37 40.07 -16.45
N THR A 195 16.64 40.35 -16.22
CA THR A 195 17.72 40.09 -17.20
C THR A 195 18.56 38.87 -16.79
N ALA A 196 18.56 38.52 -15.52
CA ALA A 196 19.23 37.29 -15.05
C ALA A 196 18.61 36.06 -15.70
N THR A 197 19.47 35.13 -16.10
CA THR A 197 19.08 33.80 -16.61
C THR A 197 19.42 32.75 -15.57
N SER A 198 18.64 31.71 -15.42
CA SER A 198 18.94 30.63 -14.46
C SER A 198 18.92 31.11 -12.98
N VAL A 199 17.79 31.59 -12.52
CA VAL A 199 17.60 32.15 -11.16
C VAL A 199 17.24 31.05 -10.16
N SER A 200 17.92 31.03 -8.98
CA SER A 200 17.57 30.17 -7.85
C SER A 200 16.79 30.92 -6.78
N MET A 201 15.64 30.34 -6.40
CA MET A 201 14.81 30.76 -5.26
C MET A 201 14.71 29.64 -4.21
N ARG A 202 15.72 28.75 -4.15
CA ARG A 202 15.73 27.62 -3.23
C ARG A 202 15.58 28.10 -1.79
N GLY A 203 14.63 27.49 -1.05
CA GLY A 203 14.43 27.76 0.38
C GLY A 203 14.14 29.23 0.74
N MET A 204 13.69 30.05 -0.22
CA MET A 204 13.58 31.53 -0.01
C MET A 204 12.76 31.88 1.23
N PHE A 205 11.73 31.10 1.59
CA PHE A 205 10.85 31.29 2.76
C PHE A 205 10.88 30.04 3.66
N GLN A 206 11.95 29.27 3.67
CA GLN A 206 12.07 28.03 4.42
C GLN A 206 12.11 28.25 5.92
N GLY A 207 11.44 27.37 6.70
CA GLY A 207 11.65 27.27 8.16
C GLY A 207 11.15 28.49 8.95
N SER A 208 10.19 29.22 8.43
CA SER A 208 9.54 30.34 9.15
C SER A 208 8.57 29.76 10.18
N SER A 209 9.11 29.23 11.30
CA SER A 209 8.34 28.68 12.41
C SER A 209 8.10 29.77 13.49
N ASN A 210 6.85 29.91 13.92
CA ASN A 210 6.33 30.76 14.99
C ASN A 210 5.91 32.19 14.66
N ASN A 211 5.91 32.63 13.43
CA ASN A 211 5.23 33.88 13.12
C ASN A 211 4.56 33.93 11.79
N ASP A 212 3.49 34.44 11.91
CA ASP A 212 2.51 35.03 11.05
C ASP A 212 3.11 35.87 9.91
N LEU A 213 3.83 35.27 8.95
CA LEU A 213 4.00 35.96 7.66
C LEU A 213 2.59 36.08 7.02
N THR A 214 1.70 36.68 7.80
CA THR A 214 0.29 36.86 7.47
C THR A 214 0.08 37.83 6.33
N LYS A 215 1.11 38.65 6.04
CA LYS A 215 1.05 39.70 5.03
C LYS A 215 2.25 39.61 4.07
N LEU A 216 2.29 38.51 3.31
CA LEU A 216 3.20 38.36 2.19
C LEU A 216 2.57 39.00 0.94
N ASN A 217 3.10 40.14 0.48
CA ASN A 217 2.63 40.79 -0.74
C ASN A 217 3.51 40.39 -1.93
N LEU A 218 2.95 39.59 -2.82
CA LEU A 218 3.55 39.14 -4.07
C LEU A 218 2.89 39.74 -5.29
N THR A 219 2.22 40.90 -5.16
CA THR A 219 1.55 41.57 -6.29
C THR A 219 2.55 41.84 -7.43
N ASN A 220 2.23 41.36 -8.64
CA ASN A 220 3.09 41.47 -9.83
C ASN A 220 4.53 40.87 -9.62
N PHE A 221 4.66 39.89 -8.73
CA PHE A 221 5.91 39.12 -8.55
C PHE A 221 6.14 38.19 -9.74
N GLN A 222 7.26 38.38 -10.44
CA GLN A 222 7.56 37.64 -11.66
C GLN A 222 8.62 36.56 -11.42
N THR A 223 8.34 35.35 -11.89
CA THR A 223 9.25 34.18 -11.76
C THR A 223 9.89 33.77 -13.09
N THR A 224 9.85 34.64 -14.09
CA THR A 224 10.52 34.41 -15.38
C THR A 224 12.01 34.09 -15.16
N ASN A 225 12.55 33.11 -15.88
CA ASN A 225 13.92 32.62 -15.78
C ASN A 225 14.29 31.96 -14.42
N VAL A 226 13.31 31.68 -13.55
CA VAL A 226 13.58 30.86 -12.36
C VAL A 226 13.72 29.40 -12.76
N THR A 227 14.80 28.76 -12.29
CA THR A 227 15.11 27.36 -12.61
C THR A 227 15.07 26.45 -11.41
N ASN A 228 15.17 27.00 -10.18
CA ASN A 228 15.14 26.23 -8.93
C ASN A 228 14.18 26.86 -7.92
N MET A 229 13.15 26.11 -7.52
CA MET A 229 12.18 26.44 -6.47
C MET A 229 12.14 25.39 -5.36
N SER A 230 13.20 24.56 -5.24
CA SER A 230 13.23 23.55 -4.17
C SER A 230 13.18 24.20 -2.79
N ASP A 231 12.56 23.50 -1.83
CA ASP A 231 12.46 23.94 -0.42
C ASP A 231 11.80 25.31 -0.19
N MET A 232 11.20 25.96 -1.22
CA MET A 232 10.86 27.39 -1.17
C MET A 232 9.94 27.77 -0.01
N PHE A 233 8.97 26.92 0.34
CA PHE A 233 8.08 27.07 1.50
C PHE A 233 8.20 25.86 2.45
N TYR A 234 9.35 25.18 2.45
CA TYR A 234 9.60 24.02 3.31
C TYR A 234 9.52 24.41 4.78
N GLN A 235 8.75 23.66 5.58
CA GLN A 235 8.51 23.97 7.00
C GLN A 235 7.99 25.41 7.27
N ASN A 236 7.27 25.99 6.30
CA ASN A 236 6.61 27.27 6.49
C ASN A 236 5.29 27.05 7.26
N GLU A 237 5.25 27.42 8.52
CA GLU A 237 4.10 27.19 9.40
C GLU A 237 3.08 28.34 9.43
N THR A 238 3.32 29.40 8.67
CA THR A 238 2.67 30.70 8.89
C THR A 238 1.67 31.13 7.81
N THR A 239 1.85 30.67 6.57
CA THR A 239 1.00 31.05 5.45
C THR A 239 -0.13 30.03 5.24
N GLU A 240 -1.38 30.40 5.57
CA GLU A 240 -2.52 29.48 5.41
C GLU A 240 -3.08 29.40 3.98
N THR A 241 -3.04 30.51 3.25
CA THR A 241 -3.57 30.58 1.87
C THR A 241 -2.60 31.33 0.98
N ILE A 242 -2.31 30.79 -0.18
CA ILE A 242 -1.42 31.40 -1.16
C ILE A 242 -1.90 31.11 -2.58
N ASP A 243 -1.97 32.14 -3.42
CA ASP A 243 -2.25 32.07 -4.84
C ASP A 243 -0.96 32.31 -5.62
N LEU A 244 -0.51 31.28 -6.34
CA LEU A 244 0.69 31.30 -7.17
C LEU A 244 0.33 31.07 -8.66
N SER A 245 -0.93 31.17 -9.03
CA SER A 245 -1.42 30.89 -10.39
C SER A 245 -0.77 31.78 -11.47
N SER A 246 -0.34 32.97 -11.07
CA SER A 246 0.35 33.93 -11.97
C SER A 246 1.84 33.64 -12.20
N TRP A 247 2.43 32.67 -11.46
CA TRP A 247 3.86 32.40 -11.55
C TRP A 247 4.23 31.66 -12.85
N ASN A 248 5.24 32.15 -13.54
CA ASN A 248 5.84 31.45 -14.67
C ASN A 248 6.85 30.40 -14.15
N VAL A 249 6.51 29.14 -14.34
CA VAL A 249 7.36 28.01 -13.92
C VAL A 249 7.90 27.18 -15.09
N ASP A 250 7.87 27.73 -16.29
CA ASP A 250 8.17 26.99 -17.52
C ASP A 250 9.63 26.54 -17.62
N GLN A 251 10.54 27.25 -16.94
CA GLN A 251 11.98 26.93 -16.90
C GLN A 251 12.41 26.22 -15.61
N VAL A 252 11.49 26.02 -14.64
CA VAL A 252 11.84 25.38 -13.36
C VAL A 252 12.12 23.90 -13.55
N THR A 253 13.31 23.47 -13.14
CA THR A 253 13.76 22.09 -13.21
C THR A 253 13.54 21.32 -11.91
N THR A 254 13.35 22.02 -10.76
CA THR A 254 13.12 21.33 -9.48
C THR A 254 12.16 22.12 -8.59
N PHE A 255 11.14 21.39 -8.09
CA PHE A 255 10.18 21.80 -7.06
C PHE A 255 10.31 20.93 -5.80
N GLN A 256 11.44 20.22 -5.66
CA GLN A 256 11.66 19.28 -4.58
C GLN A 256 11.39 19.92 -3.20
N TYR A 257 10.55 19.28 -2.36
CA TYR A 257 10.14 19.77 -1.03
C TYR A 257 9.49 21.17 -1.01
N MET A 258 9.05 21.73 -2.15
CA MET A 258 8.63 23.14 -2.23
C MET A 258 7.61 23.53 -1.16
N PHE A 259 6.62 22.69 -0.88
CA PHE A 259 5.57 22.94 0.12
C PHE A 259 5.57 21.90 1.24
N ALA A 260 6.62 21.08 1.34
CA ALA A 260 6.67 20.01 2.33
C ALA A 260 6.68 20.55 3.77
N TYR A 261 5.92 19.90 4.65
CA TYR A 261 5.77 20.28 6.07
C TYR A 261 5.23 21.70 6.30
N SER A 262 4.61 22.32 5.30
CA SER A 262 4.03 23.65 5.45
C SER A 262 2.61 23.60 6.03
N ASN A 263 2.13 24.71 6.65
CA ASN A 263 0.76 24.86 7.17
C ASN A 263 -0.22 25.44 6.13
N ILE A 264 0.14 25.45 4.86
CA ILE A 264 -0.71 25.94 3.78
C ILE A 264 -1.97 25.08 3.72
N LYS A 265 -3.15 25.70 3.91
CA LYS A 265 -4.46 25.06 3.86
C LYS A 265 -5.10 25.12 2.47
N SER A 266 -4.84 26.22 1.73
CA SER A 266 -5.36 26.41 0.39
C SER A 266 -4.26 26.94 -0.53
N LEU A 267 -4.10 26.29 -1.68
CA LEU A 267 -3.03 26.59 -2.64
C LEU A 267 -3.59 26.58 -4.07
N ASP A 268 -3.35 27.67 -4.80
CA ASP A 268 -3.67 27.74 -6.22
C ASP A 268 -2.39 27.68 -7.08
N LEU A 269 -2.27 26.59 -7.85
CA LEU A 269 -1.20 26.34 -8.82
C LEU A 269 -1.77 26.22 -10.25
N SER A 270 -2.96 26.78 -10.49
CA SER A 270 -3.56 26.70 -11.82
C SER A 270 -2.66 27.29 -12.89
N ASN A 271 -2.73 26.70 -14.06
CA ASN A 271 -1.95 27.08 -15.26
C ASN A 271 -0.42 26.89 -15.18
N TRP A 272 0.11 26.24 -14.13
CA TRP A 272 1.54 25.97 -14.05
C TRP A 272 2.01 25.02 -15.16
N GLY A 273 3.11 25.38 -15.82
CA GLY A 273 3.81 24.55 -16.80
C GLY A 273 3.14 24.42 -18.16
N ILE A 274 2.17 25.31 -18.51
CA ILE A 274 1.47 25.29 -19.81
C ILE A 274 2.48 25.36 -20.98
N ASN A 275 3.49 26.20 -20.86
CA ASN A 275 4.53 26.39 -21.87
C ASN A 275 5.90 25.86 -21.40
N ARG A 276 5.90 24.76 -20.60
CA ARG A 276 7.11 24.22 -20.00
C ARG A 276 8.18 23.88 -21.03
N THR A 277 9.36 24.49 -20.87
CA THR A 277 10.56 24.23 -21.68
C THR A 277 11.62 23.45 -20.92
N ALA A 278 11.56 23.45 -19.57
CA ALA A 278 12.46 22.67 -18.72
C ALA A 278 12.36 21.17 -19.01
N ASN A 279 13.48 20.47 -19.00
CA ASN A 279 13.57 19.02 -19.13
C ASN A 279 14.05 18.39 -17.82
N GLY A 280 13.68 17.14 -17.59
CA GLY A 280 14.11 16.40 -16.40
C GLY A 280 13.57 16.98 -15.09
N VAL A 281 12.33 17.46 -15.10
CA VAL A 281 11.75 18.18 -13.97
C VAL A 281 11.54 17.25 -12.78
N ASP A 282 12.01 17.67 -11.59
CA ASP A 282 11.85 16.98 -10.32
C ASP A 282 10.75 17.64 -9.48
N MET A 283 9.68 16.86 -9.19
CA MET A 283 8.57 17.23 -8.31
C MET A 283 8.52 16.37 -7.05
N SER A 284 9.62 15.66 -6.72
CA SER A 284 9.66 14.79 -5.56
C SER A 284 9.41 15.57 -4.26
N TYR A 285 8.64 14.96 -3.34
CA TYR A 285 8.30 15.53 -2.04
C TYR A 285 7.57 16.89 -2.09
N MET A 286 7.07 17.35 -3.25
CA MET A 286 6.54 18.71 -3.40
C MET A 286 5.45 19.05 -2.38
N PHE A 287 4.55 18.11 -2.08
CA PHE A 287 3.46 18.24 -1.11
C PHE A 287 3.59 17.22 0.04
N TYR A 288 4.82 16.79 0.32
CA TYR A 288 5.08 15.80 1.36
C TYR A 288 4.77 16.39 2.74
N SER A 289 3.78 15.84 3.44
CA SER A 289 3.48 16.37 4.76
C SER A 289 2.36 15.64 5.50
N LYS A 290 2.40 15.72 6.83
CA LYS A 290 1.28 15.39 7.74
C LYS A 290 0.23 16.50 7.82
N VAL A 291 0.12 17.42 6.86
CA VAL A 291 -0.36 18.78 7.06
C VAL A 291 -1.71 19.13 6.43
N ALA A 292 -2.15 20.24 6.86
CA ALA A 292 -3.28 21.12 6.73
C ALA A 292 -3.81 21.39 5.31
N LEU A 293 -3.12 20.97 4.23
CA LEU A 293 -3.56 21.23 2.85
C LEU A 293 -4.89 20.48 2.58
N ILE A 294 -5.97 21.25 2.52
CA ILE A 294 -7.33 20.75 2.29
C ILE A 294 -7.87 21.16 0.92
N SER A 295 -7.28 22.20 0.30
CA SER A 295 -7.68 22.70 -1.02
C SER A 295 -6.46 22.94 -1.90
N LEU A 296 -6.40 22.23 -3.03
CA LEU A 296 -5.34 22.35 -4.02
C LEU A 296 -5.97 22.51 -5.40
N ASN A 297 -5.83 23.70 -6.00
CA ASN A 297 -6.29 23.96 -7.35
C ASN A 297 -5.17 23.63 -8.36
N LEU A 298 -5.39 22.59 -9.16
CA LEU A 298 -4.50 22.15 -10.23
C LEU A 298 -5.11 22.35 -11.64
N THR A 299 -6.08 23.23 -11.79
CA THR A 299 -6.71 23.49 -13.09
C THR A 299 -5.65 23.86 -14.14
N ASN A 300 -5.63 23.15 -15.27
CA ASN A 300 -4.63 23.28 -16.33
C ASN A 300 -3.15 23.06 -15.90
N PHE A 301 -2.90 22.50 -14.74
CA PHE A 301 -1.54 22.16 -14.32
C PHE A 301 -0.93 21.12 -15.27
N LYS A 302 0.25 21.37 -15.81
CA LYS A 302 0.92 20.48 -16.78
C LYS A 302 2.18 19.85 -16.20
N THR A 303 2.31 18.55 -16.42
CA THR A 303 3.45 17.74 -15.98
C THR A 303 4.39 17.35 -17.12
N THR A 304 4.31 18.04 -18.24
CA THR A 304 5.21 17.83 -19.38
C THR A 304 6.67 17.88 -18.94
N ASN A 305 7.46 16.88 -19.36
CA ASN A 305 8.89 16.71 -19.02
C ASN A 305 9.19 16.44 -17.53
N VAL A 306 8.20 16.13 -16.70
CA VAL A 306 8.45 15.65 -15.33
C VAL A 306 9.02 14.24 -15.38
N THR A 307 10.07 14.00 -14.61
CA THR A 307 10.76 12.69 -14.54
C THR A 307 10.72 12.05 -13.18
N ASN A 308 10.49 12.81 -12.11
CA ASN A 308 10.46 12.33 -10.73
C ASN A 308 9.24 12.87 -9.97
N MET A 309 8.37 11.96 -9.50
CA MET A 309 7.20 12.24 -8.66
C MET A 309 7.26 11.47 -7.33
N SER A 310 8.46 11.03 -6.91
CA SER A 310 8.59 10.24 -5.68
C SER A 310 8.15 11.04 -4.46
N ASN A 311 7.36 10.39 -3.56
CA ASN A 311 6.84 10.97 -2.33
C ASN A 311 6.02 12.27 -2.49
N MET A 312 5.55 12.59 -3.71
CA MET A 312 4.97 13.92 -4.01
C MET A 312 3.79 14.27 -3.11
N PHE A 313 2.92 13.33 -2.78
CA PHE A 313 1.75 13.47 -1.90
C PHE A 313 1.83 12.56 -0.67
N ALA A 314 3.00 12.01 -0.36
CA ALA A 314 3.13 11.14 0.80
C ALA A 314 2.75 11.87 2.10
N TYR A 315 1.94 11.20 2.95
CA TYR A 315 1.39 11.74 4.20
C TYR A 315 0.47 12.97 4.03
N SER A 316 -0.05 13.25 2.83
CA SER A 316 -0.98 14.36 2.61
C SER A 316 -2.36 14.08 3.20
N ASN A 317 -3.07 15.15 3.57
CA ASN A 317 -4.45 15.10 4.05
C ASN A 317 -5.50 15.38 2.94
N ILE A 318 -5.06 15.53 1.68
CA ILE A 318 -5.96 15.76 0.56
C ILE A 318 -6.80 14.51 0.33
N GLU A 319 -8.12 14.67 0.23
CA GLU A 319 -9.05 13.55 0.10
C GLU A 319 -9.36 13.17 -1.34
N GLU A 320 -9.36 14.15 -2.25
CA GLU A 320 -9.69 13.94 -3.66
C GLU A 320 -8.69 14.64 -4.57
N LEU A 321 -8.22 13.95 -5.60
CA LEU A 321 -7.34 14.48 -6.62
C LEU A 321 -7.72 13.93 -8.00
N ASP A 322 -7.75 14.83 -8.99
CA ASP A 322 -7.93 14.50 -10.40
C ASP A 322 -6.64 14.80 -11.18
N PHE A 323 -6.02 13.76 -11.68
CA PHE A 323 -4.79 13.82 -12.47
C PHE A 323 -4.97 13.39 -13.93
N SER A 324 -6.21 13.27 -14.42
CA SER A 324 -6.52 12.78 -15.77
C SER A 324 -5.81 13.56 -16.90
N GLY A 325 -5.52 14.84 -16.66
CA GLY A 325 -4.81 15.69 -17.62
C GLY A 325 -3.28 15.71 -17.52
N TRP A 326 -2.70 14.86 -16.63
CA TRP A 326 -1.25 14.88 -16.41
C TRP A 326 -0.51 14.04 -17.45
N ASN A 327 0.55 14.61 -18.03
CA ASN A 327 1.49 13.85 -18.86
C ASN A 327 2.55 13.20 -18.00
N VAL A 328 2.51 11.87 -17.90
CA VAL A 328 3.44 11.05 -17.10
C VAL A 328 4.35 10.17 -17.95
N THR A 329 4.39 10.39 -19.27
CA THR A 329 5.13 9.54 -20.23
C THR A 329 6.63 9.45 -19.95
N LYS A 330 7.21 10.52 -19.37
CA LYS A 330 8.65 10.63 -19.03
C LYS A 330 8.97 10.35 -17.57
N VAL A 331 7.96 10.08 -16.73
CA VAL A 331 8.20 9.82 -15.31
C VAL A 331 8.88 8.47 -15.13
N THR A 332 10.03 8.48 -14.44
CA THR A 332 10.82 7.27 -14.14
C THR A 332 10.53 6.72 -12.74
N THR A 333 9.96 7.53 -11.84
CA THR A 333 9.68 7.09 -10.48
C THR A 333 8.45 7.74 -9.88
N PHE A 334 7.53 6.89 -9.39
CA PHE A 334 6.38 7.19 -8.55
C PHE A 334 6.57 6.62 -7.13
N LEU A 335 7.84 6.33 -6.74
CA LEU A 335 8.16 5.73 -5.45
C LEU A 335 7.44 6.47 -4.31
N ARG A 336 6.56 5.77 -3.56
CA ARG A 336 5.83 6.34 -2.41
C ARG A 336 4.98 7.58 -2.75
N MET A 337 4.53 7.78 -3.99
CA MET A 337 3.85 9.02 -4.38
C MET A 337 2.67 9.38 -3.48
N PHE A 338 1.87 8.39 -3.06
CA PHE A 338 0.71 8.54 -2.18
C PHE A 338 0.87 7.77 -0.85
N TYR A 339 2.10 7.49 -0.42
CA TYR A 339 2.39 6.73 0.79
C TYR A 339 1.70 7.35 2.02
N SER A 340 0.84 6.58 2.69
CA SER A 340 0.06 7.02 3.87
C SER A 340 -0.77 8.31 3.66
N ALA A 341 -1.15 8.62 2.41
CA ALA A 341 -2.04 9.73 2.10
C ALA A 341 -3.48 9.40 2.50
N LYS A 342 -4.27 10.43 2.87
CA LYS A 342 -5.69 10.27 3.24
C LYS A 342 -6.65 10.33 2.07
N ILE A 343 -6.13 10.19 0.86
CA ILE A 343 -6.90 10.24 -0.36
C ILE A 343 -8.01 9.17 -0.36
N GLN A 344 -9.24 9.57 -0.67
CA GLN A 344 -10.44 8.73 -0.75
C GLN A 344 -10.77 8.34 -2.18
N SER A 345 -10.55 9.26 -3.13
CA SER A 345 -10.83 9.11 -4.54
C SER A 345 -9.68 9.67 -5.38
N LEU A 346 -9.27 8.92 -6.40
CA LEU A 346 -8.16 9.30 -7.28
C LEU A 346 -8.48 8.96 -8.73
N ASN A 347 -8.42 9.99 -9.59
CA ASN A 347 -8.56 9.83 -11.02
C ASN A 347 -7.17 9.87 -11.70
N LEU A 348 -6.74 8.73 -12.25
CA LEU A 348 -5.53 8.56 -13.05
C LEU A 348 -5.86 8.14 -14.50
N SER A 349 -7.07 8.46 -14.98
CA SER A 349 -7.46 8.13 -16.35
C SER A 349 -6.51 8.76 -17.37
N ASP A 350 -6.33 8.07 -18.49
CA ASP A 350 -5.44 8.46 -19.58
C ASP A 350 -3.94 8.60 -19.22
N TRP A 351 -3.52 8.02 -18.07
CA TRP A 351 -2.09 7.95 -17.75
C TRP A 351 -1.36 6.94 -18.65
N HIS A 352 -0.32 7.39 -19.34
CA HIS A 352 0.53 6.55 -20.19
C HIS A 352 1.92 6.40 -19.55
N VAL A 353 1.98 5.62 -18.47
CA VAL A 353 3.21 5.40 -17.70
C VAL A 353 4.21 4.59 -18.53
N GLY A 354 5.45 5.06 -18.59
CA GLY A 354 6.54 4.36 -19.23
C GLY A 354 6.58 4.48 -20.76
N ALA A 355 5.69 5.27 -21.38
CA ALA A 355 5.63 5.38 -22.83
C ALA A 355 6.91 5.96 -23.46
N GLU A 356 7.62 6.82 -22.75
CA GLU A 356 8.86 7.47 -23.22
C GLU A 356 10.07 7.15 -22.33
N THR A 357 9.98 6.14 -21.43
CA THR A 357 11.07 5.71 -20.55
C THR A 357 11.34 4.21 -20.67
N SER A 358 12.55 3.78 -20.35
CA SER A 358 12.94 2.37 -20.37
C SER A 358 12.71 1.64 -19.04
N SER A 359 12.52 2.37 -17.94
CA SER A 359 12.37 1.84 -16.59
C SER A 359 11.55 2.79 -15.73
N VAL A 360 10.56 2.22 -15.00
CA VAL A 360 9.70 2.95 -14.07
C VAL A 360 9.64 2.23 -12.73
N ILE A 361 9.72 3.00 -11.64
CA ILE A 361 9.58 2.51 -10.26
C ILE A 361 8.21 2.91 -9.71
N MET A 362 7.40 1.93 -9.28
CA MET A 362 6.08 2.13 -8.65
C MET A 362 6.00 1.55 -7.24
N ALA A 363 7.15 1.25 -6.61
CA ALA A 363 7.19 0.68 -5.27
C ALA A 363 6.51 1.59 -4.24
N TYR A 364 5.71 1.00 -3.33
CA TYR A 364 4.99 1.69 -2.25
C TYR A 364 4.04 2.81 -2.72
N MET A 365 3.67 2.89 -4.00
CA MET A 365 2.94 4.06 -4.54
C MET A 365 1.67 4.37 -3.76
N PHE A 366 0.89 3.36 -3.36
CA PHE A 366 -0.35 3.47 -2.59
C PHE A 366 -0.26 2.75 -1.24
N TYR A 367 0.95 2.60 -0.68
CA TYR A 367 1.14 1.93 0.61
C TYR A 367 0.42 2.67 1.74
N SER A 368 -0.34 1.92 2.55
CA SER A 368 -1.06 2.47 3.71
C SER A 368 -2.02 3.62 3.34
N THR A 369 -2.86 3.37 2.34
CA THR A 369 -3.96 4.27 1.94
C THR A 369 -5.32 3.64 2.28
N PRO A 370 -5.67 3.48 3.58
CA PRO A 370 -6.89 2.79 3.98
C PRO A 370 -8.17 3.56 3.63
N ALA A 371 -8.07 4.86 3.36
CA ALA A 371 -9.18 5.70 2.93
C ALA A 371 -9.46 5.59 1.42
N LEU A 372 -8.51 5.13 0.60
CA LEU A 372 -8.65 5.04 -0.85
C LEU A 372 -9.64 3.94 -1.23
N THR A 373 -10.84 4.34 -1.60
CA THR A 373 -11.93 3.44 -2.00
C THR A 373 -12.21 3.45 -3.50
N SER A 374 -11.79 4.50 -4.20
CA SER A 374 -11.97 4.68 -5.64
C SER A 374 -10.67 5.04 -6.34
N LEU A 375 -10.31 4.26 -7.36
CA LEU A 375 -9.16 4.50 -8.24
C LEU A 375 -9.59 4.29 -9.69
N ASP A 376 -9.65 5.37 -10.47
CA ASP A 376 -9.97 5.32 -11.89
C ASP A 376 -8.69 5.20 -12.73
N LEU A 377 -8.59 4.11 -13.49
CA LEU A 377 -7.51 3.81 -14.44
C LEU A 377 -8.02 3.68 -15.88
N THR A 378 -9.17 4.30 -16.19
CA THR A 378 -9.78 4.24 -17.53
C THR A 378 -8.80 4.75 -18.58
N ASN A 379 -8.64 4.01 -19.68
CA ASN A 379 -7.71 4.27 -20.79
C ASN A 379 -6.23 4.38 -20.39
N SER A 380 -5.87 4.06 -19.15
CA SER A 380 -4.48 4.13 -18.71
C SER A 380 -3.68 2.93 -19.22
N THR A 381 -2.42 3.18 -19.58
CA THR A 381 -1.44 2.16 -19.91
C THR A 381 -0.25 2.26 -18.95
N ILE A 382 0.16 1.12 -18.42
CA ILE A 382 1.31 1.04 -17.51
C ILE A 382 2.33 0.10 -18.14
N THR A 383 3.45 0.64 -18.58
CA THR A 383 4.50 -0.08 -19.30
C THR A 383 5.86 0.19 -18.70
N ASN A 384 6.85 -0.65 -19.01
CA ASN A 384 8.24 -0.48 -18.59
C ASN A 384 8.46 -0.40 -17.07
N VAL A 385 7.50 -0.87 -16.26
CA VAL A 385 7.63 -0.92 -14.80
C VAL A 385 8.59 -2.05 -14.41
N THR A 386 9.52 -1.77 -13.51
CA THR A 386 10.54 -2.72 -13.05
C THR A 386 10.30 -3.23 -11.63
N THR A 387 9.54 -2.50 -10.81
CA THR A 387 9.17 -2.92 -9.44
C THR A 387 7.81 -2.40 -9.03
N MET A 388 6.99 -3.28 -8.40
CA MET A 388 5.69 -2.99 -7.79
C MET A 388 5.68 -3.42 -6.31
N PHE A 389 6.84 -3.44 -5.67
CA PHE A 389 7.05 -3.83 -4.29
C PHE A 389 6.18 -3.01 -3.33
N TYR A 390 5.33 -3.68 -2.49
CA TYR A 390 4.38 -3.05 -1.55
C TYR A 390 3.38 -2.05 -2.17
N MET A 391 3.11 -2.08 -3.47
CA MET A 391 2.39 -0.99 -4.16
C MET A 391 1.00 -0.71 -3.58
N PHE A 392 0.21 -1.73 -3.23
CA PHE A 392 -1.15 -1.63 -2.70
C PHE A 392 -1.31 -2.23 -1.30
N THR A 393 -0.22 -2.35 -0.54
CA THR A 393 -0.26 -2.85 0.83
C THR A 393 -1.09 -1.93 1.73
N TYR A 394 -2.00 -2.50 2.54
CA TYR A 394 -2.92 -1.76 3.41
C TYR A 394 -3.82 -0.74 2.65
N THR A 395 -4.15 -0.99 1.38
CA THR A 395 -5.11 -0.15 0.64
C THR A 395 -6.55 -0.37 1.11
N GLY A 396 -7.40 0.68 0.99
CA GLY A 396 -8.84 0.60 1.23
C GLY A 396 -9.67 0.14 0.05
N LEU A 397 -9.07 -0.09 -1.13
CA LEU A 397 -9.76 -0.49 -2.35
C LEU A 397 -10.54 -1.79 -2.16
N THR A 398 -11.79 -1.82 -2.65
CA THR A 398 -12.65 -3.01 -2.64
C THR A 398 -12.57 -3.81 -3.94
N SER A 399 -12.24 -3.16 -5.03
CA SER A 399 -12.03 -3.78 -6.34
C SER A 399 -10.90 -3.11 -7.10
N LEU A 400 -10.17 -3.89 -7.92
CA LEU A 400 -9.11 -3.36 -8.75
C LEU A 400 -8.95 -4.17 -10.04
N ASN A 401 -8.85 -3.47 -11.17
CA ASN A 401 -8.56 -4.08 -12.46
C ASN A 401 -7.22 -3.56 -13.00
N LEU A 402 -6.24 -4.45 -13.12
CA LEU A 402 -4.90 -4.16 -13.64
C LEU A 402 -4.58 -4.96 -14.92
N SER A 403 -5.59 -5.49 -15.61
CA SER A 403 -5.39 -6.32 -16.81
C SER A 403 -4.66 -5.61 -17.96
N ASN A 404 -4.70 -4.27 -17.99
CA ASN A 404 -4.03 -3.46 -19.02
C ASN A 404 -2.57 -3.12 -18.67
N CYS A 405 -2.03 -3.62 -17.53
CA CYS A 405 -0.67 -3.32 -17.11
C CYS A 405 0.32 -4.30 -17.76
N ASP A 406 1.29 -3.78 -18.50
CA ASP A 406 2.43 -4.58 -18.95
C ASP A 406 3.45 -4.72 -17.81
N VAL A 407 3.47 -5.90 -17.22
CA VAL A 407 4.39 -6.26 -16.13
C VAL A 407 5.58 -7.09 -16.60
N SER A 408 5.86 -7.10 -17.89
CA SER A 408 6.90 -7.96 -18.49
C SER A 408 8.31 -7.72 -17.92
N LYS A 409 8.61 -6.50 -17.47
CA LYS A 409 9.89 -6.11 -16.88
C LYS A 409 9.93 -6.13 -15.35
N VAL A 410 8.81 -6.40 -14.68
CA VAL A 410 8.74 -6.37 -13.22
C VAL A 410 9.50 -7.54 -12.62
N THR A 411 10.48 -7.24 -11.77
CA THR A 411 11.31 -8.23 -11.06
C THR A 411 10.76 -8.58 -9.68
N THR A 412 9.93 -7.71 -9.07
CA THR A 412 9.35 -7.99 -7.76
C THR A 412 7.93 -7.45 -7.62
N PHE A 413 7.02 -8.35 -7.21
CA PHE A 413 5.65 -8.10 -6.77
C PHE A 413 5.50 -8.36 -5.26
N GLN A 414 6.64 -8.51 -4.56
CA GLN A 414 6.65 -8.87 -3.14
C GLN A 414 5.78 -7.91 -2.32
N TYR A 415 4.87 -8.46 -1.49
CA TYR A 415 3.92 -7.71 -0.66
C TYR A 415 2.97 -6.78 -1.43
N MET A 416 2.78 -6.93 -2.75
CA MET A 416 2.04 -5.94 -3.56
C MET A 416 0.63 -5.66 -3.03
N PHE A 417 -0.12 -6.68 -2.62
CA PHE A 417 -1.46 -6.58 -2.04
C PHE A 417 -1.51 -7.10 -0.59
N TYR A 418 -0.35 -7.11 0.09
CA TYR A 418 -0.26 -7.58 1.46
C TYR A 418 -1.18 -6.78 2.38
N LYS A 419 -2.01 -7.50 3.17
CA LYS A 419 -3.01 -6.88 4.06
C LYS A 419 -3.95 -5.87 3.37
N ALA A 420 -4.23 -6.04 2.09
CA ALA A 420 -5.32 -5.35 1.41
C ALA A 420 -6.66 -5.96 1.85
N SER A 421 -7.00 -5.75 3.12
CA SER A 421 -8.06 -6.47 3.83
C SER A 421 -9.48 -6.13 3.36
N ASN A 422 -9.65 -5.06 2.57
CA ASN A 422 -10.93 -4.66 1.99
C ASN A 422 -11.12 -5.13 0.53
N LEU A 423 -10.05 -5.62 -0.12
CA LEU A 423 -10.05 -5.98 -1.53
C LEU A 423 -10.84 -7.28 -1.74
N LEU A 424 -12.03 -7.19 -2.35
CA LEU A 424 -12.92 -8.31 -2.65
C LEU A 424 -12.61 -8.93 -4.01
N THR A 425 -12.37 -8.09 -5.01
CA THR A 425 -12.17 -8.53 -6.40
C THR A 425 -10.91 -7.94 -7.00
N LEU A 426 -10.13 -8.78 -7.69
CA LEU A 426 -8.88 -8.37 -8.35
C LEU A 426 -8.76 -9.05 -9.71
N ASN A 427 -8.52 -8.26 -10.76
CA ASN A 427 -8.29 -8.78 -12.11
C ASN A 427 -6.85 -8.52 -12.55
N LEU A 428 -6.08 -9.60 -12.75
CA LEU A 428 -4.69 -9.62 -13.22
C LEU A 428 -4.56 -10.40 -14.54
N SER A 429 -5.62 -10.50 -15.32
CA SER A 429 -5.57 -11.25 -16.59
C SER A 429 -4.50 -10.70 -17.53
N GLY A 430 -3.81 -11.60 -18.23
CA GLY A 430 -2.76 -11.26 -19.20
C GLY A 430 -1.39 -10.89 -18.60
N TRP A 431 -1.23 -10.89 -17.27
CA TRP A 431 0.02 -10.50 -16.65
C TRP A 431 1.19 -11.43 -17.01
N GLY A 432 2.26 -10.83 -17.51
CA GLY A 432 3.50 -11.52 -17.84
C GLY A 432 3.51 -12.27 -19.17
N ASN A 433 2.52 -12.07 -20.07
CA ASN A 433 2.47 -12.76 -21.38
C ASN A 433 3.77 -12.66 -22.18
N SER A 434 4.49 -11.54 -22.09
CA SER A 434 5.78 -11.29 -22.76
C SER A 434 6.90 -11.07 -21.75
N ARG A 435 6.92 -11.85 -20.64
CA ARG A 435 7.86 -11.63 -19.53
C ARG A 435 9.32 -11.71 -19.98
N SER A 436 10.04 -10.60 -19.80
CA SER A 436 11.48 -10.48 -20.03
C SER A 436 12.30 -10.45 -18.74
N ALA A 437 11.67 -10.12 -17.61
CA ALA A 437 12.30 -10.13 -16.29
C ALA A 437 12.69 -11.56 -15.87
N ASN A 438 13.85 -11.70 -15.24
CA ASN A 438 14.32 -12.95 -14.63
C ASN A 438 14.30 -12.85 -13.11
N ASN A 439 14.27 -14.00 -12.44
CA ASN A 439 14.30 -14.10 -10.96
C ASN A 439 13.18 -13.30 -10.28
N VAL A 440 11.96 -13.44 -10.80
CA VAL A 440 10.81 -12.69 -10.30
C VAL A 440 10.40 -13.18 -8.91
N ASP A 441 10.23 -12.25 -7.97
CA ASP A 441 9.74 -12.52 -6.62
C ASP A 441 8.26 -12.13 -6.49
N MET A 442 7.42 -13.14 -6.15
CA MET A 442 5.99 -12.98 -5.86
C MET A 442 5.64 -13.31 -4.40
N SER A 443 6.65 -13.38 -3.52
CA SER A 443 6.40 -13.71 -2.12
C SER A 443 5.46 -12.71 -1.44
N TYR A 444 4.56 -13.22 -0.60
CA TYR A 444 3.56 -12.42 0.14
C TYR A 444 2.61 -11.59 -0.74
N MET A 445 2.55 -11.82 -2.07
CA MET A 445 1.84 -10.94 -2.99
C MET A 445 0.39 -10.67 -2.58
N PHE A 446 -0.34 -11.69 -2.11
CA PHE A 446 -1.73 -11.59 -1.65
C PHE A 446 -1.89 -11.97 -0.16
N ALA A 447 -0.79 -12.13 0.58
CA ALA A 447 -0.85 -12.59 1.96
C ALA A 447 -1.67 -11.62 2.83
N ASP A 448 -2.48 -12.19 3.74
CA ASP A 448 -3.39 -11.43 4.61
C ASP A 448 -4.44 -10.55 3.89
N ALA A 449 -4.69 -10.76 2.60
CA ALA A 449 -5.82 -10.16 1.87
C ALA A 449 -7.12 -10.89 2.26
N THR A 450 -7.57 -10.67 3.50
CA THR A 450 -8.60 -11.48 4.17
C THR A 450 -10.01 -11.34 3.60
N ALA A 451 -10.26 -10.35 2.73
CA ALA A 451 -11.54 -10.21 2.01
C ALA A 451 -11.50 -10.76 0.58
N LEU A 452 -10.31 -11.04 0.02
CA LEU A 452 -10.15 -11.42 -1.39
C LEU A 452 -10.85 -12.74 -1.68
N SER A 453 -11.98 -12.65 -2.38
CA SER A 453 -12.85 -13.78 -2.73
C SER A 453 -12.92 -14.04 -4.23
N SER A 454 -12.55 -13.08 -5.06
CA SER A 454 -12.52 -13.21 -6.52
C SER A 454 -11.19 -12.71 -7.08
N LEU A 455 -10.44 -13.61 -7.71
CA LEU A 455 -9.14 -13.33 -8.33
C LEU A 455 -9.14 -13.90 -9.76
N THR A 456 -8.99 -13.01 -10.76
CA THR A 456 -8.90 -13.41 -12.16
C THR A 456 -7.45 -13.49 -12.61
N LEU A 457 -7.00 -14.68 -13.01
CA LEU A 457 -5.63 -15.01 -13.42
C LEU A 457 -5.55 -15.54 -14.86
N THR A 458 -6.54 -15.29 -15.71
CA THR A 458 -6.54 -15.75 -17.11
C THR A 458 -5.31 -15.23 -17.86
N GLY A 459 -4.48 -16.13 -18.40
CA GLY A 459 -3.23 -15.75 -19.07
C GLY A 459 -2.13 -15.21 -18.16
N PHE A 460 -2.20 -15.49 -16.84
CA PHE A 460 -1.15 -15.11 -15.88
C PHE A 460 0.09 -16.01 -16.05
N ASN A 461 1.22 -15.43 -16.40
CA ASN A 461 2.44 -16.17 -16.72
C ASN A 461 3.45 -16.15 -15.55
N THR A 462 3.88 -17.34 -15.11
CA THR A 462 4.82 -17.54 -13.99
C THR A 462 6.21 -18.04 -14.40
N SER A 463 6.52 -18.12 -15.71
CA SER A 463 7.69 -18.82 -16.24
C SER A 463 9.08 -18.39 -15.72
N ASN A 464 9.21 -17.19 -15.14
CA ASN A 464 10.46 -16.68 -14.58
C ASN A 464 10.37 -16.38 -13.06
N VAL A 465 9.31 -16.89 -12.41
CA VAL A 465 9.14 -16.71 -10.96
C VAL A 465 10.05 -17.67 -10.21
N THR A 466 10.73 -17.19 -9.17
CA THR A 466 11.65 -17.98 -8.35
C THR A 466 11.20 -18.12 -6.90
N ASN A 467 10.31 -17.23 -6.42
CA ASN A 467 9.83 -17.25 -5.05
C ASN A 467 8.32 -16.97 -4.99
N MET A 468 7.55 -17.91 -4.41
CA MET A 468 6.10 -17.84 -4.18
C MET A 468 5.74 -18.04 -2.70
N SER A 469 6.72 -17.87 -1.77
CA SER A 469 6.46 -18.07 -0.36
C SER A 469 5.36 -17.14 0.16
N TYR A 470 4.45 -17.66 0.99
CA TYR A 470 3.31 -16.93 1.58
C TYR A 470 2.33 -16.29 0.57
N MET A 471 2.43 -16.59 -0.74
CA MET A 471 1.71 -15.84 -1.78
C MET A 471 0.20 -15.74 -1.55
N PHE A 472 -0.46 -16.81 -1.11
CA PHE A 472 -1.89 -16.87 -0.81
C PHE A 472 -2.20 -17.15 0.66
N SER A 473 -1.22 -16.92 1.55
CA SER A 473 -1.40 -17.15 2.97
C SER A 473 -2.53 -16.26 3.53
N ASN A 474 -3.43 -16.86 4.33
CA ASN A 474 -4.53 -16.17 5.00
C ASN A 474 -5.48 -15.40 4.05
N THR A 475 -5.74 -15.93 2.85
CA THR A 475 -6.72 -15.40 1.89
C THR A 475 -8.10 -16.05 2.07
N LYS A 476 -9.15 -15.39 1.54
CA LYS A 476 -10.54 -15.89 1.55
C LYS A 476 -10.94 -16.59 0.23
N LEU A 477 -10.02 -16.77 -0.69
CA LEU A 477 -10.29 -17.48 -1.93
C LEU A 477 -10.83 -18.88 -1.66
N ALA A 478 -11.95 -19.25 -2.30
CA ALA A 478 -12.56 -20.57 -2.13
C ALA A 478 -11.96 -21.62 -3.07
N SER A 479 -11.54 -21.23 -4.26
CA SER A 479 -10.94 -22.12 -5.24
C SER A 479 -9.82 -21.44 -6.00
N LEU A 480 -8.81 -22.23 -6.38
CA LEU A 480 -7.74 -21.81 -7.27
C LEU A 480 -7.44 -22.94 -8.28
N ASP A 481 -7.47 -22.58 -9.55
CA ASP A 481 -6.89 -23.39 -10.62
C ASP A 481 -5.56 -22.76 -11.05
N LEU A 482 -4.47 -23.43 -10.68
CA LEU A 482 -3.09 -23.03 -10.98
C LEU A 482 -2.42 -24.06 -11.90
N SER A 483 -3.22 -24.93 -12.55
CA SER A 483 -2.73 -26.00 -13.43
C SER A 483 -1.87 -25.48 -14.60
N ASN A 484 -2.14 -24.26 -15.07
CA ASN A 484 -1.40 -23.65 -16.16
C ASN A 484 -0.13 -22.88 -15.73
N TRP A 485 0.23 -22.90 -14.44
CA TRP A 485 1.40 -22.17 -13.94
C TRP A 485 2.70 -22.94 -14.21
N ASP A 486 3.65 -22.30 -14.85
CA ASP A 486 5.03 -22.80 -14.94
C ASP A 486 5.77 -22.46 -13.64
N VAL A 487 6.04 -23.48 -12.84
CA VAL A 487 6.75 -23.36 -11.55
C VAL A 487 8.16 -23.97 -11.60
N THR A 488 8.67 -24.29 -12.80
CA THR A 488 9.95 -24.99 -12.97
C THR A 488 11.16 -24.23 -12.40
N LYS A 489 11.07 -22.89 -12.30
CA LYS A 489 12.11 -22.03 -11.73
C LYS A 489 11.85 -21.65 -10.27
N VAL A 490 10.69 -21.97 -9.72
CA VAL A 490 10.35 -21.62 -8.34
C VAL A 490 11.13 -22.50 -7.37
N THR A 491 11.88 -21.89 -6.47
CA THR A 491 12.66 -22.59 -5.46
C THR A 491 12.02 -22.58 -4.08
N ASN A 492 11.05 -21.69 -3.83
CA ASN A 492 10.46 -21.52 -2.51
C ASN A 492 8.93 -21.36 -2.58
N PHE A 493 8.20 -22.33 -1.99
CA PHE A 493 6.74 -22.39 -1.81
C PHE A 493 6.34 -22.36 -0.33
N THR A 494 7.28 -22.05 0.57
CA THR A 494 7.05 -22.08 2.03
C THR A 494 5.84 -21.25 2.42
N TYR A 495 4.89 -21.81 3.19
CA TYR A 495 3.65 -21.18 3.65
C TYR A 495 2.71 -20.68 2.55
N MET A 496 2.86 -21.08 1.27
CA MET A 496 2.16 -20.47 0.13
C MET A 496 0.64 -20.39 0.32
N PHE A 497 0.00 -21.42 0.87
CA PHE A 497 -1.44 -21.49 1.11
C PHE A 497 -1.80 -21.54 2.60
N SER A 498 -0.86 -21.32 3.51
CA SER A 498 -1.09 -21.44 4.96
C SER A 498 -2.25 -20.55 5.42
N ASN A 499 -3.12 -21.08 6.28
CA ASN A 499 -4.32 -20.42 6.82
C ASN A 499 -5.34 -19.94 5.76
N SER A 500 -5.22 -20.34 4.50
CA SER A 500 -6.17 -19.97 3.45
C SER A 500 -7.54 -20.64 3.68
N LYS A 501 -8.59 -20.04 3.09
CA LYS A 501 -9.95 -20.59 3.10
C LYS A 501 -10.27 -21.41 1.86
N LEU A 502 -9.23 -21.84 1.14
CA LEU A 502 -9.38 -22.71 -0.04
C LEU A 502 -10.18 -23.95 0.30
N MET A 503 -11.15 -24.27 -0.52
CA MET A 503 -11.91 -25.51 -0.54
C MET A 503 -11.40 -26.46 -1.63
N THR A 504 -11.01 -25.90 -2.80
CA THR A 504 -10.50 -26.66 -3.93
C THR A 504 -9.24 -26.03 -4.50
N LEU A 505 -8.28 -26.86 -4.94
CA LEU A 505 -7.01 -26.41 -5.51
C LEU A 505 -6.55 -27.38 -6.61
N ASP A 506 -6.21 -26.84 -7.78
CA ASP A 506 -5.64 -27.60 -8.90
C ASP A 506 -4.18 -27.20 -9.15
N LEU A 507 -3.26 -28.17 -9.04
CA LEU A 507 -1.83 -28.07 -9.29
C LEU A 507 -1.35 -29.10 -10.33
N THR A 508 -2.25 -29.65 -11.17
CA THR A 508 -1.95 -30.78 -12.04
C THR A 508 -0.82 -30.54 -13.05
N GLY A 509 -0.66 -29.30 -13.51
CA GLY A 509 0.40 -28.92 -14.45
C GLY A 509 1.76 -28.63 -13.84
N TRP A 510 1.86 -28.63 -12.51
CA TRP A 510 3.12 -28.26 -11.84
C TRP A 510 4.22 -29.30 -12.02
N SER A 511 5.44 -28.82 -12.28
CA SER A 511 6.66 -29.61 -12.31
C SER A 511 7.68 -29.02 -11.36
N THR A 512 8.10 -29.78 -10.34
CA THR A 512 9.00 -29.33 -9.30
C THR A 512 10.18 -30.29 -9.13
N THR A 513 11.21 -29.89 -8.39
CA THR A 513 12.41 -30.69 -8.11
C THR A 513 12.54 -30.99 -6.63
N SER A 514 13.35 -31.96 -6.26
CA SER A 514 13.64 -32.30 -4.87
C SER A 514 14.38 -31.21 -4.09
N GLY A 515 14.87 -30.16 -4.75
CA GLY A 515 15.51 -28.99 -4.12
C GLY A 515 14.55 -27.88 -3.70
N ASN A 516 13.25 -27.96 -4.07
CA ASN A 516 12.30 -26.91 -3.76
C ASN A 516 11.88 -26.94 -2.28
N ALA A 517 11.67 -25.77 -1.68
CA ALA A 517 11.19 -25.64 -0.31
C ALA A 517 9.66 -25.60 -0.26
N PHE A 518 9.04 -26.64 0.34
CA PHE A 518 7.59 -26.75 0.53
C PHE A 518 7.18 -26.63 2.00
N ASN A 519 8.08 -26.22 2.89
CA ASN A 519 7.83 -26.22 4.32
C ASN A 519 6.49 -25.58 4.67
N ILE A 520 5.60 -26.36 5.31
CA ILE A 520 4.34 -25.87 5.88
C ILE A 520 3.44 -25.18 4.82
N MET A 521 3.57 -25.56 3.55
CA MET A 521 2.84 -24.94 2.42
C MET A 521 1.32 -24.93 2.62
N PHE A 522 0.76 -26.01 3.21
CA PHE A 522 -0.67 -26.22 3.44
C PHE A 522 -1.06 -26.16 4.91
N ASN A 523 -0.24 -25.55 5.77
CA ASN A 523 -0.54 -25.47 7.19
C ASN A 523 -1.88 -24.78 7.45
N ALA A 524 -2.74 -25.40 8.27
CA ALA A 524 -4.04 -24.88 8.66
C ALA A 524 -4.99 -24.53 7.49
N THR A 525 -4.90 -25.27 6.37
CA THR A 525 -5.87 -25.21 5.26
C THR A 525 -7.11 -26.03 5.58
N ASN A 526 -7.79 -25.70 6.68
CA ASN A 526 -8.83 -26.54 7.30
C ASN A 526 -10.13 -26.67 6.45
N SER A 527 -10.25 -25.93 5.35
CA SER A 527 -11.41 -25.99 4.44
C SER A 527 -11.11 -26.75 3.14
N LEU A 528 -9.84 -27.09 2.89
CA LEU A 528 -9.41 -27.74 1.65
C LEU A 528 -9.86 -29.20 1.65
N TRP A 529 -10.95 -29.46 0.95
CA TRP A 529 -11.52 -30.80 0.82
C TRP A 529 -11.15 -31.51 -0.49
N LYS A 530 -10.67 -30.74 -1.50
CA LYS A 530 -10.25 -31.27 -2.79
C LYS A 530 -8.93 -30.65 -3.24
N ILE A 531 -7.97 -31.48 -3.65
CA ILE A 531 -6.71 -31.07 -4.25
C ILE A 531 -6.32 -32.01 -5.40
N ALA A 532 -5.99 -31.43 -6.55
CA ALA A 532 -5.44 -32.16 -7.69
C ALA A 532 -3.93 -31.91 -7.79
N LEU A 533 -3.14 -32.98 -7.76
CA LEU A 533 -1.67 -32.93 -7.79
C LEU A 533 -1.13 -33.55 -9.07
N GLY A 534 -0.20 -32.84 -9.72
CA GLY A 534 0.47 -33.30 -10.94
C GLY A 534 1.47 -34.41 -10.68
N LYS A 535 1.73 -35.25 -11.68
CA LYS A 535 2.70 -36.36 -11.61
C LYS A 535 4.16 -35.90 -11.38
N ASN A 536 4.48 -34.68 -11.78
CA ASN A 536 5.83 -34.12 -11.67
C ASN A 536 6.06 -33.31 -10.39
N ILE A 537 5.08 -33.25 -9.48
CA ILE A 537 5.27 -32.58 -8.18
C ILE A 537 6.06 -33.52 -7.27
N LYS A 538 7.23 -33.05 -6.81
CA LYS A 538 8.10 -33.74 -5.85
C LYS A 538 8.24 -32.93 -4.57
N PHE A 539 7.64 -33.41 -3.49
CA PHE A 539 7.72 -32.76 -2.18
C PHE A 539 9.03 -33.14 -1.48
N ALA A 540 10.02 -32.25 -1.46
CA ALA A 540 11.31 -32.48 -0.80
C ALA A 540 11.23 -32.40 0.74
N ASN A 541 10.25 -31.62 1.26
CA ASN A 541 10.02 -31.36 2.68
C ASN A 541 8.54 -31.59 3.01
N ASN A 542 8.20 -31.61 4.31
CA ASN A 542 6.81 -31.75 4.73
C ASN A 542 5.97 -30.52 4.33
N PRO A 543 5.07 -30.61 3.33
CA PRO A 543 4.17 -29.55 2.94
C PRO A 543 3.04 -29.30 3.96
N ASN A 544 2.91 -30.20 4.97
CA ASN A 544 1.95 -30.13 6.07
C ASN A 544 0.50 -30.05 5.61
N PHE A 545 0.05 -31.04 4.82
CA PHE A 545 -1.37 -31.16 4.48
C PHE A 545 -2.20 -31.31 5.77
N THR A 546 -3.28 -30.58 5.85
CA THR A 546 -4.23 -30.72 6.95
C THR A 546 -4.93 -32.07 6.88
N SER A 547 -5.07 -32.76 7.98
CA SER A 547 -5.81 -34.02 8.07
C SER A 547 -7.28 -33.82 7.68
N ALA A 548 -7.88 -34.81 7.05
CA ALA A 548 -9.32 -34.79 6.80
C ALA A 548 -10.08 -34.71 8.15
N PRO A 549 -11.21 -34.02 8.19
CA PRO A 549 -11.99 -33.82 9.42
C PRO A 549 -12.70 -35.11 9.85
N ALA A 550 -13.36 -35.07 11.00
CA ALA A 550 -14.15 -36.20 11.53
C ALA A 550 -15.30 -36.56 10.59
N VAL A 551 -15.73 -37.82 10.69
CA VAL A 551 -16.94 -38.34 10.00
C VAL A 551 -18.15 -37.46 10.31
N GLY A 552 -18.99 -37.22 9.29
CA GLY A 552 -20.19 -36.38 9.38
C GLY A 552 -19.94 -34.89 9.18
N THR A 553 -18.66 -34.46 8.96
CA THR A 553 -18.36 -33.07 8.61
C THR A 553 -18.96 -32.68 7.28
N THR A 554 -19.68 -31.56 7.24
CA THR A 554 -20.34 -31.08 6.02
C THR A 554 -19.37 -30.42 5.06
N ILE A 555 -19.42 -30.83 3.81
CA ILE A 555 -18.78 -30.20 2.65
C ILE A 555 -19.89 -29.49 1.87
N THR A 556 -19.70 -28.24 1.51
CA THR A 556 -20.61 -27.53 0.62
C THR A 556 -19.93 -27.28 -0.71
N ASP A 557 -20.48 -27.84 -1.79
CA ASP A 557 -20.00 -27.67 -3.15
C ASP A 557 -21.17 -27.37 -4.09
N ASN A 558 -21.07 -26.33 -4.90
CA ASN A 558 -22.10 -25.89 -5.86
C ASN A 558 -23.51 -25.81 -5.26
N GLY A 559 -23.61 -25.40 -3.97
CA GLY A 559 -24.89 -25.30 -3.25
C GLY A 559 -25.42 -26.62 -2.70
N GLN A 560 -24.79 -27.75 -3.01
CA GLN A 560 -25.10 -29.07 -2.47
C GLN A 560 -24.31 -29.35 -1.19
N LYS A 561 -24.85 -30.18 -0.30
CA LYS A 561 -24.22 -30.55 0.96
C LYS A 561 -23.88 -32.03 0.97
N TYR A 562 -22.62 -32.33 1.13
CA TYR A 562 -22.08 -33.69 1.27
C TYR A 562 -21.53 -33.86 2.68
N LYS A 563 -21.30 -35.10 3.11
CA LYS A 563 -20.72 -35.40 4.42
C LYS A 563 -19.51 -36.34 4.27
N THR A 564 -18.50 -36.12 5.10
CA THR A 564 -17.38 -37.04 5.22
C THR A 564 -17.84 -38.39 5.76
N THR A 565 -17.40 -39.48 5.14
CA THR A 565 -17.72 -40.86 5.58
C THR A 565 -16.54 -41.54 6.28
N ALA A 566 -15.31 -40.98 6.15
CA ALA A 566 -14.14 -41.37 6.94
C ALA A 566 -13.27 -40.15 7.24
N ALA A 567 -12.51 -40.19 8.35
CA ALA A 567 -11.53 -39.17 8.71
C ALA A 567 -10.21 -39.37 7.93
N SER A 568 -10.29 -39.44 6.62
CA SER A 568 -9.17 -39.73 5.70
C SER A 568 -9.31 -38.94 4.40
N TRP A 569 -8.19 -38.76 3.73
CA TRP A 569 -8.18 -38.40 2.31
C TRP A 569 -8.43 -39.67 1.46
N GLN A 570 -8.98 -39.49 0.27
CA GLN A 570 -9.22 -40.57 -0.68
C GLN A 570 -8.88 -40.13 -2.09
N GLU A 571 -8.28 -40.98 -2.88
CA GLU A 571 -8.08 -40.77 -4.30
C GLU A 571 -9.43 -40.86 -4.99
N VAL A 572 -9.71 -39.94 -5.93
CA VAL A 572 -10.95 -40.01 -6.73
C VAL A 572 -10.98 -41.29 -7.58
N GLY A 573 -9.84 -41.70 -8.10
CA GLY A 573 -9.74 -42.90 -8.96
C GLY A 573 -10.53 -42.74 -10.24
N THR A 574 -11.35 -43.75 -10.58
CA THR A 574 -12.28 -43.72 -11.72
C THR A 574 -13.66 -43.16 -11.39
N GLY A 575 -13.87 -42.80 -10.10
CA GLY A 575 -15.11 -42.20 -9.60
C GLY A 575 -15.19 -40.71 -9.85
N THR A 576 -15.99 -40.05 -9.01
CA THR A 576 -16.18 -38.61 -9.02
C THR A 576 -15.67 -37.99 -7.70
N ASP A 577 -15.68 -36.67 -7.61
CA ASP A 577 -15.26 -35.95 -6.40
C ASP A 577 -16.07 -36.36 -5.16
N HIS A 578 -17.35 -36.69 -5.33
CA HIS A 578 -18.30 -37.05 -4.26
C HIS A 578 -18.63 -38.53 -4.17
N CYS A 579 -18.11 -39.31 -5.13
CA CYS A 579 -18.17 -40.77 -5.16
C CYS A 579 -16.79 -41.34 -5.53
N PRO A 580 -15.74 -41.10 -4.74
CA PRO A 580 -14.39 -41.55 -5.02
C PRO A 580 -14.29 -43.08 -4.89
N THR A 581 -13.56 -43.73 -5.85
CA THR A 581 -13.37 -45.18 -5.88
C THR A 581 -11.93 -45.59 -5.60
N GLY A 582 -11.00 -44.63 -5.47
CA GLY A 582 -9.59 -44.92 -5.24
C GLY A 582 -9.27 -45.22 -3.77
N ASN A 583 -7.98 -45.32 -3.47
CA ASN A 583 -7.51 -45.71 -2.16
C ASN A 583 -7.68 -44.60 -1.12
N MET A 584 -7.99 -45.00 0.13
CA MET A 584 -7.84 -44.15 1.31
C MET A 584 -6.36 -43.92 1.58
N VAL A 585 -5.99 -42.60 1.79
CA VAL A 585 -4.60 -42.21 1.99
C VAL A 585 -4.42 -41.32 3.21
N THR A 586 -3.29 -41.45 3.85
CA THR A 586 -2.83 -40.50 4.87
C THR A 586 -2.20 -39.28 4.20
N THR A 587 -2.12 -38.15 4.92
CA THR A 587 -1.43 -36.95 4.43
C THR A 587 0.03 -37.23 4.05
N THR A 588 0.70 -38.17 4.70
CA THR A 588 2.08 -38.58 4.41
C THR A 588 2.15 -39.33 3.05
N GLN A 589 1.16 -40.15 2.73
CA GLN A 589 1.11 -40.85 1.44
C GLN A 589 0.88 -39.90 0.27
N MET A 590 0.22 -38.77 0.50
CA MET A 590 0.05 -37.72 -0.52
C MET A 590 1.37 -37.06 -0.93
N TYR A 591 2.47 -37.27 -0.19
CA TYR A 591 3.81 -36.74 -0.54
C TYR A 591 4.56 -37.64 -1.54
N ALA A 592 4.12 -38.86 -1.72
CA ALA A 592 4.80 -39.84 -2.59
C ALA A 592 4.83 -39.40 -4.06
N ASP A 593 5.84 -39.86 -4.78
CA ASP A 593 5.93 -39.69 -6.23
C ASP A 593 4.75 -40.40 -6.91
N ARG A 594 4.19 -39.76 -7.94
CA ARG A 594 3.05 -40.23 -8.74
C ARG A 594 3.47 -40.51 -10.16
N SER A 595 2.89 -41.55 -10.77
CA SER A 595 3.08 -41.85 -12.19
C SER A 595 2.14 -41.04 -13.09
N GLU A 596 0.97 -40.70 -12.57
CA GLU A 596 -0.06 -39.89 -13.23
C GLU A 596 -0.60 -38.80 -12.29
N PRO A 597 -1.29 -37.77 -12.79
CA PRO A 597 -1.98 -36.82 -11.93
C PRO A 597 -3.01 -37.52 -11.03
N VAL A 598 -3.14 -37.10 -9.78
CA VAL A 598 -4.10 -37.67 -8.83
C VAL A 598 -4.90 -36.54 -8.17
N THR A 599 -6.21 -36.70 -8.16
CA THR A 599 -7.12 -35.85 -7.39
C THR A 599 -7.43 -36.55 -6.05
N TYR A 600 -7.23 -35.85 -4.97
CA TYR A 600 -7.54 -36.27 -3.62
C TYR A 600 -8.72 -35.44 -3.09
N VAL A 601 -9.65 -36.12 -2.42
CA VAL A 601 -10.80 -35.51 -1.73
C VAL A 601 -10.87 -36.01 -0.30
N TRP A 602 -11.57 -35.29 0.59
CA TRP A 602 -11.98 -35.92 1.85
C TRP A 602 -12.89 -37.08 1.56
N ALA A 603 -12.67 -38.19 2.22
CA ALA A 603 -13.44 -39.40 1.97
C ALA A 603 -14.94 -39.15 2.12
N GLN A 604 -15.69 -39.35 1.06
CA GLN A 604 -17.12 -39.14 0.96
C GLN A 604 -17.68 -40.08 -0.09
N THR A 605 -18.52 -40.99 0.33
CA THR A 605 -19.17 -41.93 -0.57
C THR A 605 -20.65 -41.87 -0.35
N PRO A 606 -21.47 -42.14 -1.37
CA PRO A 606 -22.91 -42.31 -1.20
C PRO A 606 -23.20 -43.35 -0.13
N THR A 607 -24.08 -43.01 0.82
CA THR A 607 -24.37 -43.90 1.95
C THR A 607 -25.68 -43.52 2.63
N ILE A 608 -26.10 -44.40 3.54
CA ILE A 608 -27.24 -44.20 4.43
C ILE A 608 -26.76 -43.49 5.69
N ASP A 609 -27.24 -42.27 5.93
CA ASP A 609 -26.90 -41.47 7.11
C ASP A 609 -27.73 -41.88 8.33
N ALA A 610 -29.01 -42.14 8.11
CA ALA A 610 -29.92 -42.60 9.15
C ALA A 610 -31.06 -43.47 8.58
N ALA A 611 -31.46 -44.43 9.36
CA ALA A 611 -32.60 -45.26 9.05
C ALA A 611 -33.56 -45.32 10.29
N SER A 612 -34.82 -45.10 10.05
CA SER A 612 -35.82 -45.30 11.07
C SER A 612 -35.95 -46.79 11.42
N ASN A 613 -36.13 -47.07 12.69
CA ASN A 613 -36.55 -48.43 13.08
C ASN A 613 -37.90 -48.78 12.49
N ILE A 614 -38.08 -50.02 12.11
CA ILE A 614 -39.38 -50.53 11.70
C ILE A 614 -40.12 -50.99 12.97
N VAL A 615 -41.26 -50.42 13.24
CA VAL A 615 -41.99 -50.63 14.50
C VAL A 615 -43.30 -51.31 14.22
N PHE A 616 -43.51 -52.46 14.84
CA PHE A 616 -44.73 -53.20 14.85
C PHE A 616 -45.47 -53.07 16.20
N GLY A 617 -46.75 -53.11 16.21
CA GLY A 617 -47.53 -53.07 17.44
C GLY A 617 -47.42 -54.36 18.26
N THR A 618 -48.26 -54.52 19.26
CA THR A 618 -48.30 -55.72 20.12
C THR A 618 -48.83 -56.94 19.33
N LEU A 619 -48.05 -58.06 19.37
CA LEU A 619 -48.53 -59.34 18.90
C LEU A 619 -49.37 -59.97 20.04
N ASN A 620 -50.65 -60.11 19.85
CA ASN A 620 -51.53 -60.74 20.83
C ASN A 620 -51.92 -62.18 20.40
N ALA A 621 -52.51 -62.94 21.33
CA ALA A 621 -52.80 -64.36 21.10
C ALA A 621 -53.72 -64.65 19.89
N SER A 622 -54.54 -63.72 19.46
CA SER A 622 -55.39 -63.89 18.27
C SER A 622 -54.61 -63.99 16.96
N VAL A 623 -53.41 -63.45 16.89
CA VAL A 623 -52.49 -63.54 15.73
C VAL A 623 -52.06 -65.00 15.53
N PHE A 624 -51.78 -65.72 16.60
CA PHE A 624 -51.35 -67.11 16.53
C PHE A 624 -52.49 -68.10 16.26
N GLY A 625 -53.80 -67.67 16.35
CA GLY A 625 -54.97 -68.39 15.99
C GLY A 625 -55.46 -68.15 14.56
N GLY A 626 -54.64 -67.61 13.68
CA GLY A 626 -55.02 -67.28 12.29
C GLY A 626 -55.48 -65.84 12.06
N GLY A 627 -55.28 -64.95 13.05
CA GLY A 627 -55.54 -63.52 12.91
C GLY A 627 -54.56 -62.81 11.98
N LYS A 628 -54.92 -61.65 11.49
CA LYS A 628 -54.10 -60.85 10.59
C LYS A 628 -52.86 -60.29 11.30
N LEU A 629 -51.70 -60.56 10.77
CA LEU A 629 -50.41 -60.08 11.30
C LEU A 629 -50.27 -58.56 11.10
N PRO A 630 -49.57 -57.85 11.98
CA PRO A 630 -49.47 -56.41 11.92
C PRO A 630 -48.56 -55.95 10.80
N ILE A 631 -48.96 -54.82 10.23
CA ILE A 631 -48.13 -53.97 9.34
C ILE A 631 -47.36 -53.00 10.23
N ALA A 632 -46.17 -52.57 9.86
CA ALA A 632 -45.40 -51.59 10.59
C ALA A 632 -46.23 -50.31 10.84
N THR A 633 -46.22 -49.86 12.11
CA THR A 633 -47.04 -48.73 12.59
C THR A 633 -46.49 -47.37 12.22
N ASN A 634 -45.21 -47.30 11.85
CA ASN A 634 -44.54 -46.05 11.53
C ASN A 634 -44.22 -45.90 10.00
N MET A 635 -44.98 -46.58 9.16
CA MET A 635 -44.79 -46.49 7.69
C MET A 635 -44.89 -45.03 7.17
N SER A 636 -45.78 -44.21 7.74
CA SER A 636 -46.00 -42.83 7.30
C SER A 636 -45.02 -41.81 7.85
N THR A 637 -44.30 -42.15 8.94
CA THR A 637 -43.38 -41.25 9.63
C THR A 637 -41.94 -41.71 9.54
N GLY A 638 -41.71 -42.98 9.33
CA GLY A 638 -40.35 -43.56 9.20
C GLY A 638 -39.75 -43.25 7.83
N LYS A 639 -38.45 -43.09 7.83
CA LYS A 639 -37.67 -42.73 6.64
C LYS A 639 -36.27 -43.31 6.67
N LEU A 640 -35.67 -43.34 5.48
CA LEU A 640 -34.31 -43.64 5.24
C LEU A 640 -33.64 -42.35 4.70
N ASP A 641 -32.68 -41.81 5.40
CA ASP A 641 -31.95 -40.62 4.96
C ASP A 641 -30.67 -41.03 4.23
N LEU A 642 -30.55 -40.63 2.97
CA LEU A 642 -29.43 -40.89 2.09
C LEU A 642 -28.62 -39.60 1.94
N ILE A 643 -27.31 -39.75 1.85
CA ILE A 643 -26.36 -38.62 1.69
C ILE A 643 -25.33 -38.93 0.60
N ASN A 644 -24.68 -37.87 0.12
CA ASN A 644 -23.61 -37.90 -0.89
C ASN A 644 -24.07 -38.45 -2.25
N LEU A 645 -25.33 -38.27 -2.60
CA LEU A 645 -25.87 -38.69 -3.89
C LEU A 645 -25.44 -37.72 -5.01
N GLU A 646 -25.29 -38.28 -6.19
CA GLU A 646 -25.04 -37.54 -7.44
C GLU A 646 -26.19 -37.72 -8.39
N ALA A 647 -26.56 -36.66 -9.14
CA ALA A 647 -27.75 -36.61 -9.99
C ALA A 647 -27.73 -37.62 -11.16
N THR A 648 -26.54 -37.99 -11.61
CA THR A 648 -26.33 -38.87 -12.78
C THR A 648 -26.25 -40.36 -12.43
N ILE A 649 -26.19 -40.68 -11.12
CA ILE A 649 -26.02 -42.06 -10.66
C ILE A 649 -27.36 -42.65 -10.21
N THR A 650 -27.65 -43.88 -10.64
CA THR A 650 -28.78 -44.66 -10.15
C THR A 650 -28.34 -45.50 -8.98
N TYR A 651 -29.03 -45.37 -7.86
CA TYR A 651 -28.73 -46.09 -6.62
C TYR A 651 -29.75 -47.16 -6.38
N ASP A 652 -29.33 -48.30 -5.82
CA ASP A 652 -30.17 -49.41 -5.41
C ASP A 652 -29.96 -49.66 -3.91
N ILE A 653 -31.05 -49.46 -3.13
CA ILE A 653 -31.05 -49.67 -1.69
C ILE A 653 -31.77 -50.97 -1.40
N THR A 654 -31.05 -51.92 -0.85
CA THR A 654 -31.62 -53.20 -0.45
C THR A 654 -31.72 -53.34 1.05
N VAL A 655 -32.66 -54.16 1.47
CA VAL A 655 -32.89 -54.48 2.89
C VAL A 655 -32.94 -56.00 3.10
N SER A 656 -32.30 -56.46 4.20
CA SER A 656 -32.39 -57.87 4.63
C SER A 656 -32.50 -57.94 6.17
N GLN A 657 -33.14 -59.01 6.67
CA GLN A 657 -33.14 -59.30 8.07
C GLN A 657 -31.94 -60.20 8.42
N THR A 658 -31.03 -59.74 9.31
CA THR A 658 -29.76 -60.43 9.57
C THR A 658 -29.68 -61.08 10.95
N SER A 659 -30.64 -60.85 11.82
CA SER A 659 -30.71 -61.57 13.12
C SER A 659 -32.07 -62.16 13.41
N ASP A 660 -32.10 -63.16 14.31
CA ASP A 660 -33.31 -63.64 14.89
C ASP A 660 -33.96 -62.59 15.79
N TRP A 661 -35.22 -62.81 16.14
CA TRP A 661 -35.92 -61.96 17.08
C TRP A 661 -35.49 -62.27 18.52
N GLU A 662 -34.94 -61.29 19.19
CA GLU A 662 -34.37 -61.38 20.53
C GLU A 662 -35.16 -60.49 21.52
N ALA A 663 -35.26 -60.91 22.78
CA ALA A 663 -35.84 -60.09 23.83
C ALA A 663 -34.84 -59.90 24.99
N ASN A 664 -34.87 -58.70 25.58
CA ASN A 664 -34.02 -58.40 26.72
C ASN A 664 -34.37 -59.28 27.93
N GLY A 665 -33.37 -59.83 28.57
CA GLY A 665 -33.46 -60.64 29.80
C GLY A 665 -33.80 -62.10 29.59
N THR A 666 -33.68 -62.59 28.38
CA THR A 666 -33.82 -64.04 28.09
C THR A 666 -32.87 -64.42 26.94
N THR A 667 -32.44 -65.72 26.92
CA THR A 667 -31.66 -66.32 25.85
C THR A 667 -32.57 -66.95 24.76
N ASP A 668 -33.87 -67.01 25.04
CA ASP A 668 -34.80 -67.57 24.08
C ASP A 668 -35.09 -66.55 22.92
N LYS A 669 -35.22 -67.09 21.71
CA LYS A 669 -35.36 -66.37 20.47
C LYS A 669 -36.51 -66.92 19.67
N ILE A 670 -37.09 -66.11 18.75
CA ILE A 670 -37.86 -66.59 17.64
C ILE A 670 -36.98 -66.48 16.40
N THR A 671 -36.87 -67.58 15.68
CA THR A 671 -36.04 -67.54 14.48
C THR A 671 -36.65 -66.60 13.42
N ARG A 672 -35.83 -65.98 12.61
CA ARG A 672 -36.30 -65.11 11.49
C ARG A 672 -37.11 -65.89 10.45
N HIS A 673 -36.98 -67.20 10.42
CA HIS A 673 -37.75 -68.09 9.54
C HIS A 673 -39.10 -68.48 10.14
N ASP A 674 -39.23 -68.42 11.48
CA ASP A 674 -40.50 -68.65 12.16
C ASP A 674 -41.39 -67.45 12.23
N LEU A 675 -40.83 -66.29 12.61
CA LEU A 675 -41.46 -64.97 12.49
C LEU A 675 -40.74 -64.18 11.43
N LYS A 676 -41.25 -64.25 10.21
CA LYS A 676 -40.68 -63.64 9.02
C LYS A 676 -40.97 -62.17 8.95
N LEU A 677 -39.95 -61.36 8.59
CA LEU A 677 -40.14 -60.01 8.16
C LEU A 677 -40.26 -59.97 6.63
N MET A 678 -41.34 -59.34 6.20
CA MET A 678 -41.70 -59.23 4.78
C MET A 678 -41.65 -57.75 4.34
N TYR A 679 -41.26 -57.49 3.09
CA TYR A 679 -41.46 -56.20 2.41
C TYR A 679 -42.26 -56.48 1.11
N GLY A 680 -43.55 -56.12 1.12
CA GLY A 680 -44.47 -56.63 0.12
C GLY A 680 -44.63 -58.15 0.28
N ASP A 681 -44.39 -58.87 -0.81
CA ASP A 681 -44.41 -60.33 -0.81
C ASP A 681 -43.02 -60.98 -0.66
N ASP A 682 -41.98 -60.18 -0.56
CA ASP A 682 -40.60 -60.65 -0.44
C ASP A 682 -40.26 -60.95 1.02
N GLU A 683 -39.69 -62.11 1.31
CA GLU A 683 -39.17 -62.49 2.62
C GLU A 683 -37.73 -61.96 2.76
N LEU A 684 -37.46 -61.19 3.83
CA LEU A 684 -36.18 -60.55 4.07
C LEU A 684 -35.15 -61.45 4.78
N SER A 685 -35.53 -62.62 5.23
CA SER A 685 -34.66 -63.50 6.02
C SER A 685 -33.63 -64.26 5.18
N ASP A 686 -33.85 -64.43 3.91
CA ASP A 686 -33.00 -65.28 3.02
C ASP A 686 -32.19 -64.46 1.99
N HIS A 687 -32.67 -63.29 1.56
CA HIS A 687 -31.97 -62.44 0.63
C HIS A 687 -32.29 -60.97 0.80
N ALA A 688 -31.37 -60.13 0.28
CA ALA A 688 -31.57 -58.71 0.24
C ALA A 688 -32.62 -58.37 -0.84
N THR A 689 -33.63 -57.57 -0.48
CA THR A 689 -34.69 -57.15 -1.36
C THR A 689 -34.54 -55.67 -1.66
N THR A 690 -34.73 -55.24 -2.92
CA THR A 690 -34.71 -53.84 -3.27
C THR A 690 -35.84 -53.10 -2.56
N PHE A 691 -35.44 -52.16 -1.73
CA PHE A 691 -36.34 -51.25 -1.01
C PHE A 691 -36.61 -50.01 -1.87
N TRP A 692 -35.59 -49.37 -2.41
CA TRP A 692 -35.69 -48.20 -3.25
C TRP A 692 -34.62 -48.23 -4.34
N GLN A 693 -35.00 -47.83 -5.56
CA GLN A 693 -34.10 -47.62 -6.67
C GLN A 693 -34.43 -46.31 -7.35
N GLY A 694 -33.41 -45.52 -7.69
CA GLY A 694 -33.61 -44.27 -8.39
C GLY A 694 -32.41 -43.31 -8.34
N GLN A 695 -32.60 -42.14 -8.92
CA GLN A 695 -31.67 -41.04 -8.92
C GLN A 695 -32.17 -39.91 -7.97
N SER A 696 -31.32 -39.00 -7.67
CA SER A 696 -31.66 -37.80 -6.87
C SER A 696 -30.95 -36.57 -7.42
N GLU A 697 -31.71 -35.53 -7.76
CA GLU A 697 -31.16 -34.23 -8.15
C GLU A 697 -30.40 -33.53 -7.01
N ASN A 698 -30.62 -33.93 -5.76
CA ASN A 698 -29.96 -33.39 -4.59
C ASN A 698 -28.99 -34.41 -3.97
N SER A 699 -27.91 -33.90 -3.39
CA SER A 699 -26.91 -34.72 -2.65
C SER A 699 -27.48 -35.40 -1.41
N GLN A 700 -28.64 -35.04 -0.96
CA GLN A 700 -29.36 -35.64 0.17
C GLN A 700 -30.81 -35.96 -0.22
N LYS A 701 -31.30 -37.10 0.23
CA LYS A 701 -32.67 -37.53 -0.03
C LYS A 701 -33.22 -38.32 1.15
N SER A 702 -34.42 -38.00 1.58
CA SER A 702 -35.18 -38.83 2.51
C SER A 702 -36.16 -39.70 1.72
N VAL A 703 -36.06 -41.00 1.89
CA VAL A 703 -37.00 -41.96 1.30
C VAL A 703 -37.94 -42.42 2.39
N SER A 704 -39.23 -42.14 2.25
CA SER A 704 -40.26 -42.60 3.20
C SER A 704 -40.32 -44.13 3.20
N LEU A 705 -40.56 -44.75 4.35
CA LEU A 705 -40.84 -46.18 4.40
C LEU A 705 -42.12 -46.53 3.62
N ASN A 706 -42.98 -45.57 3.39
CA ASN A 706 -44.19 -45.67 2.57
C ASN A 706 -44.03 -45.13 1.13
N HIS A 707 -42.79 -45.08 0.61
CA HIS A 707 -42.50 -44.54 -0.73
C HIS A 707 -43.15 -45.36 -1.85
N ASN A 708 -43.34 -46.67 -1.64
CA ASN A 708 -44.09 -47.55 -2.53
C ASN A 708 -45.44 -47.91 -1.86
N PRO A 709 -46.57 -47.44 -2.40
CA PRO A 709 -47.87 -47.68 -1.78
C PRO A 709 -48.32 -49.17 -1.85
N ASP A 710 -47.72 -49.91 -2.79
CA ASP A 710 -48.09 -51.33 -2.97
C ASP A 710 -47.26 -52.27 -2.07
N LYS A 711 -46.22 -51.77 -1.39
CA LYS A 711 -45.33 -52.54 -0.51
C LYS A 711 -45.32 -51.95 0.91
N SER A 712 -45.46 -52.80 1.90
CA SER A 712 -45.32 -52.41 3.29
C SER A 712 -44.50 -53.45 4.07
N PHE A 713 -43.85 -53.00 5.14
CA PHE A 713 -43.22 -53.94 6.08
C PHE A 713 -44.30 -54.60 6.89
N ARG A 714 -44.28 -55.93 6.90
CA ARG A 714 -45.27 -56.76 7.62
C ARG A 714 -44.60 -58.00 8.24
N LEU A 715 -45.21 -58.53 9.27
CA LEU A 715 -44.78 -59.80 9.82
C LEU A 715 -45.56 -60.97 9.16
N SER A 716 -44.91 -62.10 9.02
CA SER A 716 -45.55 -63.37 8.65
C SER A 716 -45.08 -64.47 9.56
N LEU A 717 -46.00 -65.24 10.11
CA LEU A 717 -45.71 -66.28 11.07
C LEU A 717 -45.76 -67.65 10.40
N ASN A 718 -44.77 -68.48 10.61
CA ASN A 718 -44.84 -69.87 10.25
C ASN A 718 -45.88 -70.60 11.11
N PRO A 719 -46.88 -71.25 10.54
CA PRO A 719 -47.94 -71.88 11.30
C PRO A 719 -47.48 -72.94 12.32
N ALA A 720 -46.28 -73.49 12.17
CA ALA A 720 -45.71 -74.48 13.05
C ALA A 720 -44.92 -73.86 14.22
N THR A 721 -44.81 -72.54 14.30
CA THR A 721 -43.98 -71.86 15.31
C THR A 721 -44.54 -72.02 16.73
N ILE A 722 -43.68 -72.47 17.67
CA ILE A 722 -43.97 -72.50 19.07
C ILE A 722 -43.31 -71.33 19.79
N ILE A 723 -44.16 -70.44 20.36
CA ILE A 723 -43.66 -69.33 21.18
C ILE A 723 -43.48 -69.77 22.62
N LYS A 724 -42.24 -69.64 23.13
CA LYS A 724 -41.94 -69.96 24.52
C LYS A 724 -42.52 -68.94 25.46
N SER A 725 -42.96 -69.38 26.65
CA SER A 725 -43.58 -68.52 27.67
C SER A 725 -42.65 -67.42 28.17
N SER A 726 -41.33 -67.65 28.15
CA SER A 726 -40.28 -66.67 28.48
C SER A 726 -40.28 -65.44 27.58
N LEU A 727 -40.90 -65.49 26.44
CA LEU A 727 -40.99 -64.41 25.44
C LEU A 727 -42.30 -63.65 25.50
N LEU A 728 -43.26 -64.10 26.33
CA LEU A 728 -44.50 -63.41 26.55
C LEU A 728 -44.25 -62.08 27.28
N ASP A 729 -45.00 -61.02 26.93
CA ASP A 729 -44.86 -59.70 27.50
C ASP A 729 -43.46 -59.04 27.35
N LYS A 730 -42.64 -59.53 26.41
CA LYS A 730 -41.35 -59.00 26.12
C LYS A 730 -41.36 -58.12 24.87
N GLN A 731 -40.56 -57.08 24.89
CA GLN A 731 -40.24 -56.33 23.70
C GLN A 731 -39.20 -57.14 22.88
N MET A 732 -39.53 -57.46 21.66
CA MET A 732 -38.64 -58.20 20.74
C MET A 732 -38.05 -57.27 19.71
N GLN A 733 -36.81 -57.51 19.34
CA GLN A 733 -36.06 -56.80 18.29
C GLN A 733 -35.32 -57.75 17.38
N SER A 734 -35.15 -57.35 16.15
CA SER A 734 -34.34 -58.01 15.16
C SER A 734 -33.54 -56.97 14.38
N THR A 735 -32.37 -57.34 13.88
CA THR A 735 -31.51 -56.41 13.13
C THR A 735 -31.83 -56.50 11.65
N LEU A 736 -32.01 -55.31 11.04
CA LEU A 736 -32.05 -55.14 9.62
C LEU A 736 -30.69 -54.59 9.10
N THR A 737 -30.23 -55.13 8.00
CA THR A 737 -29.09 -54.60 7.29
C THR A 737 -29.61 -53.90 6.03
N TRP A 738 -29.28 -52.65 5.94
CA TRP A 738 -29.49 -51.85 4.71
C TRP A 738 -28.20 -51.82 3.93
N SER A 739 -28.25 -52.21 2.67
CA SER A 739 -27.10 -52.15 1.76
C SER A 739 -27.35 -51.10 0.68
N PHE A 740 -26.31 -50.38 0.38
CA PHE A 740 -26.29 -49.31 -0.57
C PHE A 740 -25.42 -49.73 -1.77
N ASN A 741 -26.00 -49.80 -2.95
CA ASN A 741 -25.31 -50.14 -4.17
C ASN A 741 -25.48 -49.01 -5.18
N ASP A 742 -24.39 -48.57 -5.79
CA ASP A 742 -24.38 -47.71 -6.95
C ASP A 742 -24.30 -48.56 -8.22
N THR A 743 -25.23 -48.35 -9.12
CA THR A 743 -25.13 -48.88 -10.50
C THR A 743 -24.78 -47.71 -11.40
N PRO A 744 -23.52 -47.61 -11.87
CA PRO A 744 -23.19 -46.62 -12.87
C PRO A 744 -24.04 -46.85 -14.12
N SER A 745 -24.72 -45.82 -14.60
CA SER A 745 -25.52 -45.86 -15.82
C SER A 745 -24.66 -45.99 -17.07
#